data_81dfbe6e65b25c65023e2277cc5801e2
#
_entry.id   81dfbe6e65b25c65023e2277cc5801e2
#
_cell.length_a   1.000
_cell.length_b   1.000
_cell.length_c   1.000
_cell.angle_alpha   90.00
_cell.angle_beta   90.00
_cell.angle_gamma   90.00
#
_symmetry.space_group_name_H-M   'P 1'
#
loop_
_entity.id
_entity.type
_entity.pdbx_description
1 polymer ?
#
loop_
_entity_poly.entity_id
_entity_poly.type
_entity_poly.pdbx_seq_one_letter_code
_entity_poly.pdbx_strand_id
1 'polypeptide(L)'
;MPKNLVIVESPAKAKTIEKFLGDDYKVMSSYGHIRDLQKKDFSIDVEHDYKPIYEIPADKKELVKQLKAEAKKADTVWLASDEDREGEAIAWHLYEVLGLTPEKTKRIVFHEITKSAILHAIETPRGIDIDRVNAQQARRVLDRIVGFELSPVLWKKIKPALSAGRVQSVAVRLIVEREKEIKNFKAEEYYRVVALLHTDNAAQPIRAELNKRLPSKEAAMEFLESCKNATFSISDLTVKPLKKSPAAPFTTSTLQQEASRKLGFTVSQTMMVAQRLYESGHITYMRTDSVNLSSLALGTIKEEIATTLGDKYYKARNYHTTAKGAQEAHEAIRPTYISHHEISGTAQEKRLYDLIWKRTIATQMADAELEKTTAEISIGGRQEKFVATGEVIKFDGFLHVYMESTDDESNDAESDTRLPELKKGETLALDEIDATQRYTQQPPRYSEAMLVKKLEELGIGRPSTYAPTISTIQNRDYVEKGEKTGTKHDICLLKLKNGKIKETKKEESYGNEKNKLIPTDVGMVVNDFLMEYFPDIMDYNFTANVEEKFDHIAEGQTKWNDEIANFYKLFHPEVEKISNLRLEHKVGERVLGTDPKTGKEVSVKIGRFGPLVQLGSTDSEEKPQFASLQKGQSVSDITLEEALKLFELPRTLGDYEGETVTVAIGRFGPYVKHGKMFVSVPKTLSPQTITLDEAVELIKNKAEAEKKRLVKTFDEEPEMEILNGPYGVYISYKKKNYKIPKDKDAAALSLDDCRAIIEEAANAPKKPRRTVRRTTKKS
;
A
#
# COMPACT_ATOMS: atom_id res chain seq x y z
N MET A 1 37.18 -5.71 -31.83
CA MET A 1 35.96 -5.01 -31.39
C MET A 1 34.89 -6.10 -31.17
N PRO A 2 34.04 -6.03 -30.14
CA PRO A 2 33.00 -7.02 -29.94
C PRO A 2 32.07 -7.08 -31.16
N LYS A 3 31.80 -8.29 -31.64
CA LYS A 3 30.95 -8.53 -32.81
C LYS A 3 29.45 -8.46 -32.46
N ASN A 4 29.14 -8.62 -31.18
CA ASN A 4 27.78 -8.70 -30.66
C ASN A 4 27.51 -7.55 -29.73
N LEU A 5 26.36 -6.86 -29.92
CA LEU A 5 25.81 -5.87 -28.99
C LEU A 5 24.57 -6.44 -28.30
N VAL A 6 24.61 -6.55 -26.99
CA VAL A 6 23.43 -6.96 -26.16
C VAL A 6 22.83 -5.72 -25.52
N ILE A 7 21.55 -5.48 -25.72
CA ILE A 7 20.84 -4.34 -25.13
C ILE A 7 19.81 -4.86 -24.11
N VAL A 8 19.96 -4.44 -22.86
CA VAL A 8 19.08 -4.75 -21.73
C VAL A 8 18.40 -3.48 -21.19
N GLU A 9 17.46 -3.61 -20.28
CA GLU A 9 16.68 -2.47 -19.75
C GLU A 9 17.41 -1.68 -18.68
N SER A 10 18.25 -2.32 -17.87
CA SER A 10 18.87 -1.68 -16.72
C SER A 10 20.39 -1.86 -16.68
N PRO A 11 21.12 -0.88 -16.11
CA PRO A 11 22.57 -1.00 -15.93
C PRO A 11 22.98 -2.15 -15.01
N ALA A 12 22.15 -2.52 -14.04
CA ALA A 12 22.41 -3.62 -13.13
C ALA A 12 22.37 -4.96 -13.88
N LYS A 13 21.35 -5.18 -14.73
CA LYS A 13 21.28 -6.34 -15.64
C LYS A 13 22.49 -6.38 -16.58
N ALA A 14 22.85 -5.24 -17.19
CA ALA A 14 24.00 -5.17 -18.08
C ALA A 14 25.27 -5.68 -17.38
N LYS A 15 25.55 -5.18 -16.19
CA LYS A 15 26.72 -5.57 -15.39
C LYS A 15 26.71 -7.06 -15.00
N THR A 16 25.53 -7.63 -14.73
CA THR A 16 25.41 -9.04 -14.35
C THR A 16 25.60 -9.95 -15.56
N ILE A 17 24.96 -9.63 -16.68
CA ILE A 17 25.01 -10.43 -17.92
C ILE A 17 26.39 -10.37 -18.59
N GLU A 18 27.03 -9.21 -18.60
CA GLU A 18 28.36 -9.03 -19.18
C GLU A 18 29.40 -9.98 -18.58
N LYS A 19 29.26 -10.34 -17.29
CA LYS A 19 30.15 -11.31 -16.63
C LYS A 19 29.98 -12.74 -17.15
N PHE A 20 28.85 -13.07 -17.75
CA PHE A 20 28.54 -14.40 -18.26
C PHE A 20 28.89 -14.57 -19.74
N LEU A 21 28.93 -13.47 -20.47
CA LEU A 21 29.26 -13.42 -21.88
C LEU A 21 30.74 -13.10 -22.04
N GLY A 22 31.40 -13.65 -23.04
CA GLY A 22 32.80 -13.42 -23.31
C GLY A 22 33.07 -12.07 -24.00
N ASP A 23 34.34 -11.80 -24.34
CA ASP A 23 34.82 -10.53 -24.91
C ASP A 23 34.23 -10.19 -26.30
N ASP A 24 33.61 -11.17 -26.97
CA ASP A 24 32.88 -10.94 -28.24
C ASP A 24 31.55 -10.21 -28.06
N TYR A 25 31.10 -10.00 -26.84
CA TYR A 25 29.84 -9.35 -26.50
C TYR A 25 30.07 -8.05 -25.74
N LYS A 26 29.40 -6.97 -26.20
CA LYS A 26 29.28 -5.71 -25.48
C LYS A 26 27.86 -5.60 -24.93
N VAL A 27 27.72 -5.37 -23.64
CA VAL A 27 26.39 -5.24 -23.02
C VAL A 27 26.11 -3.77 -22.68
N MET A 28 24.97 -3.26 -23.13
CA MET A 28 24.55 -1.88 -22.88
C MET A 28 23.12 -1.84 -22.31
N SER A 29 22.78 -0.76 -21.62
CA SER A 29 21.44 -0.54 -21.09
C SER A 29 20.69 0.54 -21.87
N SER A 30 19.40 0.31 -22.14
CA SER A 30 18.46 1.32 -22.65
C SER A 30 17.88 2.23 -21.54
N TYR A 31 18.11 1.89 -20.28
CA TYR A 31 17.47 2.58 -19.13
C TYR A 31 15.93 2.61 -19.26
N GLY A 32 15.32 1.48 -19.63
CA GLY A 32 13.90 1.33 -19.88
C GLY A 32 13.49 1.78 -21.28
N HIS A 33 12.27 2.30 -21.42
CA HIS A 33 11.75 2.79 -22.70
C HIS A 33 12.58 3.96 -23.26
N ILE A 34 12.89 3.91 -24.55
CA ILE A 34 13.65 4.95 -25.28
C ILE A 34 12.75 5.89 -26.08
N ARG A 35 11.49 5.55 -26.28
CA ARG A 35 10.44 6.41 -26.85
C ARG A 35 9.11 6.18 -26.14
N ASP A 36 8.24 7.18 -26.13
CA ASP A 36 6.91 7.14 -25.53
C ASP A 36 5.97 8.12 -26.26
N LEU A 37 4.67 8.07 -25.97
CA LEU A 37 3.71 9.08 -26.37
C LEU A 37 4.08 10.44 -25.76
N GLN A 38 3.83 11.54 -26.45
CA GLN A 38 4.12 12.90 -25.94
C GLN A 38 3.40 13.15 -24.61
N LYS A 39 4.09 13.76 -23.66
CA LYS A 39 3.54 13.92 -22.28
C LYS A 39 2.34 14.85 -22.20
N LYS A 40 2.25 15.85 -23.07
CA LYS A 40 1.26 16.92 -23.02
C LYS A 40 0.24 16.89 -24.16
N ASP A 41 0.37 15.94 -25.06
CA ASP A 41 -0.46 15.81 -26.24
C ASP A 41 -1.23 14.48 -26.21
N PHE A 42 -2.38 14.44 -26.89
CA PHE A 42 -3.18 13.24 -27.05
C PHE A 42 -2.38 12.11 -27.71
N SER A 43 -1.65 12.44 -28.77
CA SER A 43 -0.70 11.57 -29.46
C SER A 43 -1.28 10.26 -30.00
N ILE A 44 -2.58 10.25 -30.31
CA ILE A 44 -3.29 9.14 -30.96
C ILE A 44 -3.98 9.70 -32.20
N ASP A 45 -3.69 9.10 -33.36
CA ASP A 45 -4.34 9.45 -34.62
C ASP A 45 -5.62 8.61 -34.77
N VAL A 46 -6.74 9.21 -34.39
CA VAL A 46 -8.05 8.53 -34.35
C VAL A 46 -8.57 8.25 -35.77
N GLU A 47 -8.18 9.07 -36.76
CA GLU A 47 -8.64 8.93 -38.14
C GLU A 47 -7.87 7.84 -38.90
N HIS A 48 -6.67 7.48 -38.44
CA HIS A 48 -5.82 6.45 -39.05
C HIS A 48 -5.56 5.30 -38.08
N ASP A 49 -6.57 4.49 -37.84
CA ASP A 49 -6.53 3.24 -37.06
C ASP A 49 -5.95 3.38 -35.65
N TYR A 50 -6.20 4.52 -34.98
CA TYR A 50 -5.72 4.82 -33.62
C TYR A 50 -4.19 4.75 -33.47
N LYS A 51 -3.48 5.05 -34.53
CA LYS A 51 -2.02 4.95 -34.57
C LYS A 51 -1.37 5.86 -33.52
N PRO A 52 -0.53 5.29 -32.62
CA PRO A 52 0.16 6.08 -31.63
C PRO A 52 1.32 6.88 -32.25
N ILE A 53 1.45 8.15 -31.86
CA ILE A 53 2.52 9.05 -32.29
C ILE A 53 3.58 9.06 -31.20
N TYR A 54 4.67 8.34 -31.46
CA TYR A 54 5.76 8.21 -30.51
C TYR A 54 6.85 9.27 -30.72
N GLU A 55 7.44 9.74 -29.61
CA GLU A 55 8.62 10.60 -29.62
C GLU A 55 9.76 10.04 -28.75
N ILE A 56 10.99 10.43 -29.05
CA ILE A 56 12.14 10.15 -28.17
C ILE A 56 12.23 11.28 -27.15
N PRO A 57 12.03 11.02 -25.85
CA PRO A 57 12.18 12.04 -24.82
C PRO A 57 13.53 12.73 -24.85
N ALA A 58 13.56 14.01 -24.50
CA ALA A 58 14.77 14.83 -24.60
C ALA A 58 15.96 14.25 -23.81
N ASP A 59 15.70 13.68 -22.64
CA ASP A 59 16.68 13.01 -21.78
C ASP A 59 17.22 11.68 -22.33
N LYS A 60 16.57 11.11 -23.36
CA LYS A 60 16.99 9.86 -24.02
C LYS A 60 17.74 10.06 -25.32
N LYS A 61 17.74 11.25 -25.89
CA LYS A 61 18.33 11.51 -27.21
C LYS A 61 19.81 11.16 -27.30
N GLU A 62 20.61 11.49 -26.28
CA GLU A 62 22.03 11.17 -26.27
C GLU A 62 22.29 9.67 -26.13
N LEU A 63 21.52 9.00 -25.26
CA LEU A 63 21.57 7.54 -25.13
C LEU A 63 21.24 6.84 -26.45
N VAL A 64 20.19 7.27 -27.15
CA VAL A 64 19.79 6.71 -28.44
C VAL A 64 20.91 6.90 -29.47
N LYS A 65 21.58 8.06 -29.48
CA LYS A 65 22.73 8.32 -30.36
C LYS A 65 23.88 7.35 -30.07
N GLN A 66 24.20 7.11 -28.81
CA GLN A 66 25.23 6.14 -28.41
C GLN A 66 24.86 4.71 -28.82
N LEU A 67 23.61 4.26 -28.54
CA LEU A 67 23.13 2.95 -28.95
C LEU A 67 23.17 2.76 -30.46
N LYS A 68 22.76 3.78 -31.25
CA LYS A 68 22.86 3.75 -32.72
C LYS A 68 24.31 3.60 -33.21
N ALA A 69 25.24 4.31 -32.58
CA ALA A 69 26.65 4.23 -32.97
C ALA A 69 27.24 2.85 -32.70
N GLU A 70 26.89 2.22 -31.58
CA GLU A 70 27.37 0.87 -31.25
C GLU A 70 26.64 -0.21 -32.07
N ALA A 71 25.34 -0.06 -32.32
CA ALA A 71 24.58 -0.98 -33.16
C ALA A 71 25.09 -1.03 -34.60
N LYS A 72 25.60 0.10 -35.15
CA LYS A 72 26.22 0.13 -36.48
C LYS A 72 27.50 -0.68 -36.54
N LYS A 73 28.32 -0.70 -35.48
CA LYS A 73 29.58 -1.42 -35.38
C LYS A 73 29.44 -2.92 -35.18
N ALA A 74 28.35 -3.34 -34.56
CA ALA A 74 28.10 -4.73 -34.23
C ALA A 74 27.61 -5.51 -35.48
N ASP A 75 28.00 -6.77 -35.61
CA ASP A 75 27.48 -7.69 -36.62
C ASP A 75 26.06 -8.16 -36.26
N THR A 76 25.82 -8.41 -34.98
CA THR A 76 24.51 -8.81 -34.44
C THR A 76 24.12 -7.96 -33.24
N VAL A 77 22.83 -7.56 -33.17
CA VAL A 77 22.23 -6.86 -32.02
C VAL A 77 21.25 -7.79 -31.34
N TRP A 78 21.50 -8.05 -30.06
CA TRP A 78 20.70 -8.90 -29.20
C TRP A 78 19.82 -8.02 -28.32
N LEU A 79 18.49 -8.16 -28.46
CA LEU A 79 17.52 -7.45 -27.63
C LEU A 79 17.13 -8.37 -26.47
N ALA A 80 17.57 -8.02 -25.26
CA ALA A 80 17.53 -8.85 -24.06
C ALA A 80 16.70 -8.20 -22.92
N SER A 81 15.60 -7.53 -23.30
CA SER A 81 14.62 -7.00 -22.34
C SER A 81 13.81 -8.14 -21.69
N ASP A 82 13.13 -7.84 -20.58
CA ASP A 82 12.30 -8.79 -19.83
C ASP A 82 11.27 -9.49 -20.73
N GLU A 83 10.77 -10.62 -20.29
CA GLU A 83 9.84 -11.45 -21.09
C GLU A 83 8.40 -10.95 -21.05
N ASP A 84 8.06 -9.97 -20.22
CA ASP A 84 6.72 -9.40 -20.17
C ASP A 84 6.42 -8.49 -21.40
N ARG A 85 5.16 -8.04 -21.52
CA ARG A 85 4.71 -7.17 -22.62
C ARG A 85 5.47 -5.84 -22.69
N GLU A 86 5.87 -5.30 -21.53
CA GLU A 86 6.64 -4.06 -21.46
C GLU A 86 8.05 -4.27 -22.03
N GLY A 87 8.71 -5.38 -21.68
CA GLY A 87 10.01 -5.74 -22.23
C GLY A 87 9.95 -6.01 -23.74
N GLU A 88 8.88 -6.66 -24.23
CA GLU A 88 8.69 -6.88 -25.68
C GLU A 88 8.50 -5.55 -26.43
N ALA A 89 7.73 -4.61 -25.86
CA ALA A 89 7.57 -3.27 -26.41
C ALA A 89 8.90 -2.48 -26.41
N ILE A 90 9.73 -2.60 -25.36
CA ILE A 90 11.07 -2.00 -25.31
C ILE A 90 11.94 -2.56 -26.44
N ALA A 91 11.95 -3.87 -26.65
CA ALA A 91 12.68 -4.51 -27.73
C ALA A 91 12.24 -3.98 -29.11
N TRP A 92 10.93 -3.90 -29.35
CA TRP A 92 10.38 -3.35 -30.59
C TRP A 92 10.72 -1.87 -30.76
N HIS A 93 10.63 -1.05 -29.72
CA HIS A 93 11.02 0.35 -29.80
C HIS A 93 12.52 0.53 -30.10
N LEU A 94 13.38 -0.33 -29.55
CA LEU A 94 14.80 -0.36 -29.90
C LEU A 94 15.02 -0.73 -31.37
N TYR A 95 14.34 -1.79 -31.83
CA TYR A 95 14.40 -2.24 -33.22
C TYR A 95 14.10 -1.11 -34.21
N GLU A 96 12.94 -0.43 -34.00
CA GLU A 96 12.49 0.67 -34.81
C GLU A 96 13.43 1.89 -34.76
N VAL A 97 13.74 2.36 -33.55
CA VAL A 97 14.52 3.59 -33.35
C VAL A 97 15.96 3.43 -33.84
N LEU A 98 16.59 2.27 -33.65
CA LEU A 98 17.95 2.03 -34.09
C LEU A 98 18.02 1.70 -35.58
N GLY A 99 16.91 1.47 -36.27
CA GLY A 99 16.82 1.10 -37.67
C GLY A 99 17.48 -0.25 -37.95
N LEU A 100 17.16 -1.23 -37.10
CA LEU A 100 17.73 -2.58 -37.24
C LEU A 100 17.02 -3.36 -38.33
N THR A 101 17.69 -4.40 -38.87
CA THR A 101 17.09 -5.32 -39.82
C THR A 101 16.88 -6.70 -39.18
N PRO A 102 15.96 -7.52 -39.71
CA PRO A 102 15.69 -8.86 -39.15
C PRO A 102 16.95 -9.74 -39.09
N GLU A 103 17.81 -9.65 -40.13
CA GLU A 103 19.01 -10.47 -40.24
C GLU A 103 20.05 -10.14 -39.17
N LYS A 104 20.07 -8.86 -38.76
CA LYS A 104 21.01 -8.32 -37.78
C LYS A 104 20.47 -8.43 -36.34
N THR A 105 19.18 -8.72 -36.16
CA THR A 105 18.51 -8.64 -34.85
C THR A 105 18.18 -10.01 -34.33
N LYS A 106 18.46 -10.25 -33.05
CA LYS A 106 18.05 -11.43 -32.27
C LYS A 106 17.35 -10.97 -31.00
N ARG A 107 16.21 -11.58 -30.71
CA ARG A 107 15.50 -11.41 -29.45
C ARG A 107 15.77 -12.60 -28.54
N ILE A 108 16.23 -12.36 -27.32
CA ILE A 108 16.40 -13.39 -26.30
C ILE A 108 15.59 -13.06 -25.07
N VAL A 109 15.05 -14.10 -24.45
CA VAL A 109 14.24 -14.04 -23.25
C VAL A 109 14.75 -15.05 -22.22
N PHE A 110 14.61 -14.70 -20.94
CA PHE A 110 15.04 -15.57 -19.84
C PHE A 110 14.25 -15.20 -18.58
N HIS A 111 13.90 -16.21 -17.81
CA HIS A 111 13.14 -16.06 -16.55
C HIS A 111 14.06 -15.77 -15.35
N GLU A 112 15.37 -16.01 -15.49
CA GLU A 112 16.36 -15.80 -14.44
C GLU A 112 17.69 -15.33 -15.04
N ILE A 113 18.47 -14.59 -14.28
CA ILE A 113 19.77 -14.07 -14.73
C ILE A 113 20.87 -14.96 -14.13
N THR A 114 20.98 -16.18 -14.66
CA THR A 114 22.05 -17.13 -14.38
C THR A 114 22.89 -17.36 -15.63
N LYS A 115 24.15 -17.83 -15.46
CA LYS A 115 25.03 -18.11 -16.61
C LYS A 115 24.42 -19.12 -17.57
N SER A 116 23.83 -20.19 -17.04
CA SER A 116 23.19 -21.24 -17.85
C SER A 116 21.99 -20.72 -18.64
N ALA A 117 21.09 -19.95 -17.99
CA ALA A 117 19.93 -19.38 -18.66
C ALA A 117 20.29 -18.38 -19.75
N ILE A 118 21.29 -17.52 -19.49
CA ILE A 118 21.75 -16.54 -20.50
C ILE A 118 22.43 -17.22 -21.70
N LEU A 119 23.28 -18.20 -21.46
CA LEU A 119 23.92 -18.95 -22.57
C LEU A 119 22.87 -19.73 -23.40
N HIS A 120 21.93 -20.39 -22.75
CA HIS A 120 20.84 -21.06 -23.42
C HIS A 120 19.97 -20.09 -24.25
N ALA A 121 19.67 -18.91 -23.73
CA ALA A 121 18.92 -17.88 -24.46
C ALA A 121 19.69 -17.39 -25.72
N ILE A 122 21.01 -17.30 -25.67
CA ILE A 122 21.86 -16.98 -26.83
C ILE A 122 21.79 -18.10 -27.88
N GLU A 123 21.72 -19.36 -27.47
CA GLU A 123 21.61 -20.51 -28.38
C GLU A 123 20.22 -20.65 -29.00
N THR A 124 19.18 -20.12 -28.34
CA THR A 124 17.78 -20.26 -28.76
C THR A 124 17.08 -18.90 -28.97
N PRO A 125 17.62 -18.03 -29.85
CA PRO A 125 17.00 -16.74 -30.11
C PRO A 125 15.69 -16.86 -30.89
N ARG A 126 14.80 -15.90 -30.70
CA ARG A 126 13.56 -15.75 -31.45
C ARG A 126 13.46 -14.39 -32.16
N GLY A 127 12.38 -14.15 -32.86
CA GLY A 127 11.98 -12.84 -33.33
C GLY A 127 11.26 -12.05 -32.25
N ILE A 128 10.99 -10.76 -32.51
CA ILE A 128 10.11 -9.94 -31.66
C ILE A 128 8.67 -10.45 -31.83
N ASP A 129 7.99 -10.64 -30.72
CA ASP A 129 6.58 -11.06 -30.68
C ASP A 129 5.68 -9.83 -30.85
N ILE A 130 5.22 -9.62 -32.07
CA ILE A 130 4.42 -8.44 -32.44
C ILE A 130 3.04 -8.46 -31.77
N ASP A 131 2.47 -9.60 -31.46
CA ASP A 131 1.18 -9.68 -30.78
C ASP A 131 1.29 -9.20 -29.33
N ARG A 132 2.38 -9.56 -28.64
CA ARG A 132 2.70 -9.00 -27.32
C ARG A 132 2.96 -7.50 -27.36
N VAL A 133 3.65 -7.01 -28.40
CA VAL A 133 3.84 -5.56 -28.63
C VAL A 133 2.49 -4.87 -28.82
N ASN A 134 1.61 -5.43 -29.64
CA ASN A 134 0.28 -4.93 -29.92
C ASN A 134 -0.58 -4.87 -28.65
N ALA A 135 -0.49 -5.86 -27.78
CA ALA A 135 -1.21 -5.88 -26.51
C ALA A 135 -0.74 -4.75 -25.56
N GLN A 136 0.57 -4.51 -25.48
CA GLN A 136 1.12 -3.37 -24.72
C GLN A 136 0.70 -2.03 -25.34
N GLN A 137 0.75 -1.92 -26.67
CA GLN A 137 0.32 -0.75 -27.40
C GLN A 137 -1.17 -0.46 -27.20
N ALA A 138 -2.03 -1.48 -27.28
CA ALA A 138 -3.46 -1.36 -27.00
C ALA A 138 -3.73 -0.79 -25.61
N ARG A 139 -3.06 -1.35 -24.59
CA ARG A 139 -3.16 -0.81 -23.22
C ARG A 139 -2.72 0.65 -23.17
N ARG A 140 -1.57 0.98 -23.76
CA ARG A 140 -1.02 2.32 -23.74
C ARG A 140 -1.93 3.34 -24.42
N VAL A 141 -2.51 2.96 -25.57
CA VAL A 141 -3.48 3.79 -26.32
C VAL A 141 -4.77 3.97 -25.55
N LEU A 142 -5.36 2.90 -25.03
CA LEU A 142 -6.62 2.96 -24.29
C LEU A 142 -6.48 3.80 -23.01
N ASP A 143 -5.43 3.57 -22.22
CA ASP A 143 -5.19 4.34 -20.99
C ASP A 143 -4.90 5.83 -21.32
N ARG A 144 -4.31 6.13 -22.50
CA ARG A 144 -4.12 7.50 -22.99
C ARG A 144 -5.47 8.14 -23.33
N ILE A 145 -6.33 7.46 -24.09
CA ILE A 145 -7.66 7.95 -24.46
C ILE A 145 -8.47 8.25 -23.19
N VAL A 146 -8.62 7.29 -22.29
CA VAL A 146 -9.38 7.48 -21.06
C VAL A 146 -8.82 8.63 -20.23
N GLY A 147 -7.50 8.68 -20.05
CA GLY A 147 -6.87 9.71 -19.22
C GLY A 147 -7.00 11.13 -19.79
N PHE A 148 -6.81 11.28 -21.09
CA PHE A 148 -6.84 12.59 -21.75
C PHE A 148 -8.25 13.12 -22.01
N GLU A 149 -9.24 12.25 -22.14
CA GLU A 149 -10.63 12.68 -22.34
C GLU A 149 -11.37 12.92 -21.00
N LEU A 150 -11.19 12.04 -20.00
CA LEU A 150 -11.87 12.23 -18.70
C LEU A 150 -11.25 13.33 -17.84
N SER A 151 -9.93 13.48 -17.87
CA SER A 151 -9.28 14.45 -16.97
C SER A 151 -9.74 15.90 -17.23
N PRO A 152 -9.88 16.39 -18.48
CA PRO A 152 -10.46 17.71 -18.76
C PRO A 152 -11.90 17.87 -18.26
N VAL A 153 -12.71 16.80 -18.32
CA VAL A 153 -14.06 16.83 -17.76
C VAL A 153 -14.04 17.08 -16.27
N LEU A 154 -13.15 16.36 -15.54
CA LEU A 154 -12.96 16.58 -14.10
C LEU A 154 -12.47 18.01 -13.79
N TRP A 155 -11.61 18.58 -14.65
CA TRP A 155 -11.13 19.96 -14.46
C TRP A 155 -12.25 20.98 -14.62
N LYS A 156 -13.13 20.76 -15.59
CA LYS A 156 -14.26 21.65 -15.88
C LYS A 156 -15.36 21.53 -14.80
N LYS A 157 -15.61 20.32 -14.30
CA LYS A 157 -16.75 20.04 -13.42
C LYS A 157 -16.42 20.12 -11.93
N ILE A 158 -15.17 19.80 -11.53
CA ILE A 158 -14.74 19.74 -10.13
C ILE A 158 -13.65 20.78 -9.86
N LYS A 159 -12.39 20.48 -10.23
CA LYS A 159 -11.24 21.39 -10.08
C LYS A 159 -10.09 21.01 -11.01
N PRO A 160 -9.20 21.97 -11.36
CA PRO A 160 -7.99 21.69 -12.15
C PRO A 160 -7.06 20.64 -11.51
N ALA A 161 -6.22 20.02 -12.35
CA ALA A 161 -5.17 19.06 -11.99
C ALA A 161 -5.68 17.70 -11.45
N LEU A 162 -6.96 17.40 -11.53
CA LEU A 162 -7.48 16.05 -11.32
C LEU A 162 -7.19 15.17 -12.53
N SER A 163 -7.19 13.87 -12.33
CA SER A 163 -7.01 12.91 -13.41
C SER A 163 -7.80 11.64 -13.17
N ALA A 164 -8.36 11.09 -14.22
CA ALA A 164 -9.00 9.79 -14.21
C ALA A 164 -8.16 8.78 -15.00
N GLY A 165 -8.41 7.51 -14.75
CA GLY A 165 -7.80 6.41 -15.48
C GLY A 165 -8.49 5.11 -15.09
N ARG A 166 -8.65 4.22 -16.05
CA ARG A 166 -9.44 3.00 -15.95
C ARG A 166 -9.18 2.21 -14.65
N VAL A 167 -7.96 1.75 -14.43
CA VAL A 167 -7.61 0.93 -13.25
C VAL A 167 -7.59 1.74 -11.96
N GLN A 168 -7.02 2.95 -12.00
CA GLN A 168 -6.89 3.79 -10.80
C GLN A 168 -8.23 4.26 -10.24
N SER A 169 -9.18 4.63 -11.10
CA SER A 169 -10.49 5.11 -10.66
C SER A 169 -11.30 3.99 -10.01
N VAL A 170 -11.21 2.79 -10.56
CA VAL A 170 -11.83 1.58 -9.99
C VAL A 170 -11.16 1.17 -8.66
N ALA A 171 -9.85 1.34 -8.52
CA ALA A 171 -9.17 1.11 -7.24
C ALA A 171 -9.63 2.12 -6.16
N VAL A 172 -9.85 3.39 -6.53
CA VAL A 172 -10.45 4.39 -5.63
C VAL A 172 -11.88 4.01 -5.26
N ARG A 173 -12.68 3.52 -6.22
CA ARG A 173 -14.04 3.05 -5.99
C ARG A 173 -14.09 1.97 -4.89
N LEU A 174 -13.23 0.95 -4.94
CA LEU A 174 -13.17 -0.10 -3.91
C LEU A 174 -12.96 0.48 -2.50
N ILE A 175 -12.07 1.47 -2.38
CA ILE A 175 -11.78 2.11 -1.10
C ILE A 175 -12.95 2.98 -0.63
N VAL A 176 -13.59 3.72 -1.54
CA VAL A 176 -14.76 4.57 -1.23
C VAL A 176 -15.96 3.72 -0.83
N GLU A 177 -16.24 2.63 -1.54
CA GLU A 177 -17.33 1.69 -1.20
C GLU A 177 -17.11 1.09 0.18
N ARG A 178 -15.88 0.69 0.50
CA ARG A 178 -15.54 0.21 1.85
C ARG A 178 -15.76 1.26 2.92
N GLU A 179 -15.42 2.52 2.67
CA GLU A 179 -15.67 3.60 3.63
C GLU A 179 -17.18 3.85 3.81
N LYS A 180 -17.98 3.75 2.74
CA LYS A 180 -19.45 3.82 2.80
C LYS A 180 -20.04 2.63 3.59
N GLU A 181 -19.53 1.41 3.40
CA GLU A 181 -19.91 0.23 4.18
C GLU A 181 -19.65 0.46 5.67
N ILE A 182 -18.45 0.94 6.04
CA ILE A 182 -18.08 1.23 7.41
C ILE A 182 -18.97 2.30 8.03
N LYS A 183 -19.30 3.34 7.27
CA LYS A 183 -20.15 4.46 7.73
C LYS A 183 -21.59 4.01 8.01
N ASN A 184 -22.08 3.09 7.22
CA ASN A 184 -23.44 2.54 7.35
C ASN A 184 -23.52 1.36 8.32
N PHE A 185 -22.38 0.86 8.81
CA PHE A 185 -22.31 -0.27 9.70
C PHE A 185 -22.89 0.08 11.08
N LYS A 186 -23.79 -0.76 11.57
CA LYS A 186 -24.35 -0.67 12.91
C LYS A 186 -23.81 -1.83 13.73
N ALA A 187 -23.05 -1.51 14.76
CA ALA A 187 -22.55 -2.51 15.68
C ALA A 187 -23.68 -3.07 16.53
N GLU A 188 -23.81 -4.38 16.54
CA GLU A 188 -24.78 -5.12 17.38
C GLU A 188 -24.05 -5.66 18.60
N GLU A 189 -24.66 -5.48 19.76
CA GLU A 189 -24.19 -5.98 21.04
C GLU A 189 -24.49 -7.49 21.18
N TYR A 190 -23.55 -8.21 21.77
CA TYR A 190 -23.71 -9.59 22.19
C TYR A 190 -22.78 -9.92 23.36
N TYR A 191 -23.07 -11.00 24.07
CA TYR A 191 -22.21 -11.53 25.13
C TYR A 191 -21.55 -12.82 24.66
N ARG A 192 -20.22 -12.84 24.70
CA ARG A 192 -19.38 -14.02 24.50
C ARG A 192 -19.18 -14.66 25.88
N VAL A 193 -19.50 -15.94 26.01
CA VAL A 193 -19.39 -16.64 27.27
C VAL A 193 -18.28 -17.69 27.19
N VAL A 194 -17.38 -17.64 28.15
CA VAL A 194 -16.22 -18.54 28.23
C VAL A 194 -16.19 -19.13 29.66
N ALA A 195 -16.10 -20.44 29.75
CA ALA A 195 -15.92 -21.16 30.99
C ALA A 195 -14.50 -21.65 31.15
N LEU A 196 -13.96 -21.58 32.35
CA LEU A 196 -12.77 -22.28 32.79
C LEU A 196 -13.20 -23.46 33.64
N LEU A 197 -12.88 -24.66 33.18
CA LEU A 197 -13.25 -25.92 33.77
C LEU A 197 -12.00 -26.77 33.98
N HIS A 198 -12.00 -27.67 34.95
CA HIS A 198 -10.89 -28.59 35.12
C HIS A 198 -11.38 -29.99 35.49
N THR A 199 -10.59 -30.98 35.17
CA THR A 199 -10.76 -32.35 35.64
C THR A 199 -10.00 -32.51 36.95
N ASP A 200 -10.34 -33.52 37.73
CA ASP A 200 -9.66 -33.80 39.01
C ASP A 200 -8.14 -34.07 38.85
N ASN A 201 -7.70 -34.39 37.63
CA ASN A 201 -6.32 -34.83 37.36
C ASN A 201 -5.49 -33.82 36.52
N ALA A 202 -6.07 -32.69 36.09
CA ALA A 202 -5.37 -31.74 35.21
C ALA A 202 -4.85 -30.51 35.96
N ALA A 203 -3.56 -30.19 35.75
CA ALA A 203 -2.95 -29.00 36.34
C ALA A 203 -3.35 -27.68 35.67
N GLN A 204 -3.94 -27.73 34.47
CA GLN A 204 -4.39 -26.54 33.73
C GLN A 204 -5.89 -26.58 33.44
N PRO A 205 -6.57 -25.44 33.55
CA PRO A 205 -7.99 -25.36 33.25
C PRO A 205 -8.29 -25.55 31.77
N ILE A 206 -9.41 -26.16 31.46
CA ILE A 206 -9.98 -26.27 30.11
C ILE A 206 -10.76 -24.99 29.83
N ARG A 207 -10.35 -24.27 28.81
CA ARG A 207 -11.08 -23.11 28.33
C ARG A 207 -12.12 -23.56 27.30
N ALA A 208 -13.40 -23.32 27.59
CA ALA A 208 -14.50 -23.69 26.71
C ALA A 208 -15.41 -22.50 26.44
N GLU A 209 -15.78 -22.30 25.19
CA GLU A 209 -16.68 -21.22 24.75
C GLU A 209 -18.10 -21.75 24.55
N LEU A 210 -19.10 -20.98 24.97
CA LEU A 210 -20.50 -21.31 24.74
C LEU A 210 -20.80 -21.33 23.23
N ASN A 211 -21.47 -22.36 22.76
CA ASN A 211 -21.82 -22.53 21.33
C ASN A 211 -22.86 -21.53 20.80
N LYS A 212 -23.28 -20.57 21.65
CA LYS A 212 -24.26 -19.55 21.32
C LYS A 212 -23.86 -18.21 21.91
N ARG A 213 -23.95 -17.15 21.10
CA ARG A 213 -23.84 -15.77 21.59
C ARG A 213 -25.13 -15.36 22.26
N LEU A 214 -25.04 -14.71 23.37
CA LEU A 214 -26.23 -14.23 24.11
C LEU A 214 -26.52 -12.77 23.70
N PRO A 215 -27.80 -12.41 23.45
CA PRO A 215 -28.13 -11.15 22.80
C PRO A 215 -28.12 -9.93 23.73
N SER A 216 -28.16 -10.13 25.03
CA SER A 216 -28.25 -9.02 25.99
C SER A 216 -27.63 -9.37 27.36
N LYS A 217 -27.44 -8.35 28.18
CA LYS A 217 -26.96 -8.49 29.55
C LYS A 217 -27.91 -9.37 30.39
N GLU A 218 -29.23 -9.19 30.23
CA GLU A 218 -30.26 -9.94 30.96
C GLU A 218 -30.15 -11.43 30.62
N ALA A 219 -30.02 -11.77 29.32
CA ALA A 219 -29.81 -13.13 28.87
C ALA A 219 -28.52 -13.74 29.44
N ALA A 220 -27.43 -12.94 29.49
CA ALA A 220 -26.17 -13.37 30.08
C ALA A 220 -26.26 -13.59 31.59
N MET A 221 -26.99 -12.73 32.32
CA MET A 221 -27.23 -12.89 33.76
C MET A 221 -28.06 -14.13 34.03
N GLU A 222 -29.18 -14.34 33.32
CA GLU A 222 -30.02 -15.52 33.43
C GLU A 222 -29.22 -16.80 33.17
N PHE A 223 -28.40 -16.79 32.15
CA PHE A 223 -27.51 -17.91 31.83
C PHE A 223 -26.56 -18.22 32.99
N LEU A 224 -25.84 -17.21 33.51
CA LEU A 224 -24.93 -17.39 34.65
C LEU A 224 -25.62 -17.83 35.92
N GLU A 225 -26.80 -17.31 36.20
CA GLU A 225 -27.61 -17.77 37.34
C GLU A 225 -27.93 -19.27 37.24
N SER A 226 -28.32 -19.74 36.05
CA SER A 226 -28.61 -21.16 35.82
C SER A 226 -27.37 -22.05 35.95
N CYS A 227 -26.16 -21.51 35.73
CA CYS A 227 -24.91 -22.24 35.84
C CYS A 227 -24.37 -22.38 37.27
N LYS A 228 -24.94 -21.67 38.28
CA LYS A 228 -24.44 -21.71 39.66
C LYS A 228 -24.40 -23.10 40.27
N ASN A 229 -25.42 -23.88 39.98
CA ASN A 229 -25.57 -25.24 40.52
C ASN A 229 -25.61 -26.30 39.41
N ALA A 230 -25.22 -25.93 38.20
CA ALA A 230 -25.19 -26.85 37.08
C ALA A 230 -24.04 -27.84 37.18
N THR A 231 -24.28 -29.05 36.73
CA THR A 231 -23.20 -30.03 36.51
C THR A 231 -22.66 -29.92 35.11
N PHE A 232 -21.35 -29.97 34.99
CA PHE A 232 -20.67 -29.94 33.71
C PHE A 232 -20.07 -31.30 33.41
N SER A 233 -20.38 -31.87 32.25
CA SER A 233 -19.86 -33.17 31.87
C SER A 233 -19.56 -33.20 30.36
N ILE A 234 -18.54 -33.95 29.96
CA ILE A 234 -18.18 -34.13 28.57
C ILE A 234 -19.23 -35.00 27.89
N SER A 235 -20.12 -34.35 27.13
CA SER A 235 -21.20 -35.03 26.41
C SER A 235 -20.73 -35.71 25.14
N ASP A 236 -19.73 -35.11 24.46
CA ASP A 236 -19.09 -35.70 23.30
C ASP A 236 -17.63 -35.30 23.22
N LEU A 237 -16.81 -36.21 22.70
CA LEU A 237 -15.39 -35.99 22.49
C LEU A 237 -15.04 -36.49 21.09
N THR A 238 -14.69 -35.60 20.23
CA THR A 238 -14.28 -35.89 18.85
C THR A 238 -12.82 -35.58 18.64
N VAL A 239 -12.06 -36.56 18.21
CA VAL A 239 -10.66 -36.41 17.81
C VAL A 239 -10.57 -36.65 16.31
N LYS A 240 -10.15 -35.63 15.56
CA LYS A 240 -10.04 -35.71 14.12
C LYS A 240 -8.61 -35.35 13.66
N PRO A 241 -8.05 -36.14 12.76
CA PRO A 241 -6.82 -35.74 12.10
C PRO A 241 -7.08 -34.50 11.22
N LEU A 242 -6.21 -33.53 11.29
CA LEU A 242 -6.22 -32.32 10.47
C LEU A 242 -4.90 -32.24 9.73
N LYS A 243 -4.97 -32.04 8.43
CA LYS A 243 -3.77 -31.80 7.60
C LYS A 243 -3.79 -30.37 7.11
N LYS A 244 -2.66 -29.67 7.31
CA LYS A 244 -2.41 -28.35 6.72
C LYS A 244 -1.38 -28.53 5.61
N SER A 245 -1.72 -28.06 4.39
CA SER A 245 -0.82 -28.10 3.24
C SER A 245 -0.18 -26.74 3.01
N PRO A 246 1.06 -26.69 2.50
CA PRO A 246 1.72 -25.43 2.19
C PRO A 246 1.01 -24.70 1.04
N ALA A 247 1.03 -23.39 1.09
CA ALA A 247 0.54 -22.55 0.01
C ALA A 247 1.45 -22.60 -1.21
N ALA A 248 0.93 -22.21 -2.38
CA ALA A 248 1.65 -22.21 -3.66
C ALA A 248 2.89 -21.31 -3.65
N PRO A 249 3.84 -21.49 -4.57
CA PRO A 249 4.95 -20.56 -4.78
C PRO A 249 4.47 -19.14 -5.00
N PHE A 250 5.34 -18.16 -4.74
CA PHE A 250 4.94 -16.77 -4.85
C PHE A 250 4.66 -16.33 -6.29
N THR A 251 3.50 -15.70 -6.47
CA THR A 251 3.23 -14.75 -7.54
C THR A 251 3.60 -13.33 -7.10
N THR A 252 3.55 -12.37 -8.01
CA THR A 252 3.73 -10.95 -7.67
C THR A 252 2.76 -10.51 -6.57
N SER A 253 1.50 -10.86 -6.67
CA SER A 253 0.46 -10.49 -5.73
C SER A 253 0.70 -11.10 -4.34
N THR A 254 0.92 -12.41 -4.28
CA THR A 254 1.13 -13.10 -3.00
C THR A 254 2.44 -12.69 -2.31
N LEU A 255 3.50 -12.39 -3.09
CA LEU A 255 4.73 -11.82 -2.55
C LEU A 255 4.50 -10.44 -1.93
N GLN A 256 3.75 -9.57 -2.60
CA GLN A 256 3.40 -8.24 -2.08
C GLN A 256 2.59 -8.34 -0.79
N GLN A 257 1.65 -9.27 -0.71
CA GLN A 257 0.84 -9.51 0.48
C GLN A 257 1.68 -9.99 1.67
N GLU A 258 2.47 -11.04 1.48
CA GLU A 258 3.28 -11.61 2.56
C GLU A 258 4.42 -10.67 2.99
N ALA A 259 5.07 -9.97 2.07
CA ALA A 259 6.07 -8.97 2.42
C ALA A 259 5.49 -7.81 3.22
N SER A 260 4.24 -7.41 2.92
CA SER A 260 3.55 -6.40 3.71
C SER A 260 3.26 -6.87 5.13
N ARG A 261 2.75 -8.10 5.30
CA ARG A 261 2.40 -8.67 6.60
C ARG A 261 3.62 -8.98 7.45
N LYS A 262 4.59 -9.72 6.91
CA LYS A 262 5.76 -10.22 7.67
C LYS A 262 6.91 -9.23 7.77
N LEU A 263 7.12 -8.42 6.74
CA LEU A 263 8.27 -7.52 6.68
C LEU A 263 7.91 -6.05 6.91
N GLY A 264 6.60 -5.71 6.85
CA GLY A 264 6.12 -4.34 6.93
C GLY A 264 6.48 -3.51 5.68
N PHE A 265 6.73 -4.15 4.54
CA PHE A 265 7.07 -3.46 3.30
C PHE A 265 5.81 -2.92 2.63
N THR A 266 5.92 -1.74 2.02
CA THR A 266 4.90 -1.28 1.09
C THR A 266 4.96 -2.11 -0.20
N VAL A 267 3.84 -2.14 -0.95
CA VAL A 267 3.79 -2.85 -2.25
C VAL A 267 4.89 -2.35 -3.19
N SER A 268 5.07 -1.03 -3.28
CA SER A 268 6.14 -0.42 -4.10
C SER A 268 7.54 -0.76 -3.61
N GLN A 269 7.76 -0.82 -2.30
CA GLN A 269 9.04 -1.22 -1.72
C GLN A 269 9.35 -2.68 -2.03
N THR A 270 8.36 -3.57 -1.92
CA THR A 270 8.51 -4.98 -2.26
C THR A 270 8.98 -5.15 -3.70
N MET A 271 8.31 -4.47 -4.65
CA MET A 271 8.68 -4.57 -6.07
C MET A 271 10.06 -3.98 -6.36
N MET A 272 10.42 -2.87 -5.72
CA MET A 272 11.75 -2.28 -5.87
C MET A 272 12.86 -3.21 -5.36
N VAL A 273 12.65 -3.89 -4.24
CA VAL A 273 13.62 -4.84 -3.68
C VAL A 273 13.68 -6.12 -4.54
N ALA A 274 12.51 -6.65 -4.95
CA ALA A 274 12.44 -7.82 -5.82
C ALA A 274 13.13 -7.57 -7.17
N GLN A 275 12.96 -6.39 -7.77
CA GLN A 275 13.67 -5.99 -8.99
C GLN A 275 15.19 -6.07 -8.81
N ARG A 276 15.72 -5.59 -7.70
CA ARG A 276 17.16 -5.66 -7.42
C ARG A 276 17.64 -7.10 -7.25
N LEU A 277 16.88 -7.93 -6.55
CA LEU A 277 17.18 -9.35 -6.38
C LEU A 277 17.23 -10.07 -7.72
N TYR A 278 16.27 -9.81 -8.61
CA TYR A 278 16.23 -10.35 -9.95
C TYR A 278 17.43 -9.88 -10.79
N GLU A 279 17.67 -8.56 -10.86
CA GLU A 279 18.78 -7.97 -11.63
C GLU A 279 20.16 -8.45 -11.15
N SER A 280 20.27 -8.82 -9.88
CA SER A 280 21.48 -9.41 -9.30
C SER A 280 21.58 -10.93 -9.48
N GLY A 281 20.56 -11.55 -10.08
CA GLY A 281 20.54 -12.98 -10.38
C GLY A 281 20.22 -13.87 -9.15
N HIS A 282 19.56 -13.32 -8.12
CA HIS A 282 19.23 -14.08 -6.91
C HIS A 282 17.86 -14.75 -6.95
N ILE A 283 16.92 -14.20 -7.70
CA ILE A 283 15.56 -14.74 -7.86
C ILE A 283 15.13 -14.76 -9.33
N THR A 284 14.12 -15.55 -9.65
CA THR A 284 13.43 -15.52 -10.95
C THR A 284 12.69 -14.19 -11.15
N TYR A 285 12.17 -13.98 -12.34
CA TYR A 285 11.44 -12.75 -12.68
C TYR A 285 10.26 -12.49 -11.75
N MET A 286 10.22 -11.30 -11.19
CA MET A 286 9.29 -10.95 -10.10
C MET A 286 7.91 -10.48 -10.56
N ARG A 287 7.68 -10.27 -11.85
CA ARG A 287 6.37 -9.91 -12.40
C ARG A 287 5.73 -11.13 -13.04
N THR A 288 5.15 -11.98 -12.24
CA THR A 288 4.50 -13.22 -12.69
C THR A 288 3.22 -13.47 -11.89
N ASP A 289 2.24 -14.04 -12.55
CA ASP A 289 1.03 -14.63 -11.96
C ASP A 289 1.06 -16.16 -11.94
N SER A 290 2.15 -16.74 -12.45
CA SER A 290 2.38 -18.19 -12.46
C SER A 290 2.82 -18.71 -11.10
N VAL A 291 2.33 -19.89 -10.75
CA VAL A 291 2.77 -20.69 -9.60
C VAL A 291 3.58 -21.92 -10.01
N ASN A 292 3.94 -22.03 -11.29
CA ASN A 292 4.70 -23.16 -11.81
C ASN A 292 6.17 -23.10 -11.38
N LEU A 293 6.77 -24.25 -11.12
CA LEU A 293 8.20 -24.42 -10.90
C LEU A 293 8.78 -25.32 -11.98
N SER A 294 9.94 -24.97 -12.50
CA SER A 294 10.63 -25.78 -13.51
C SER A 294 11.08 -27.13 -12.93
N SER A 295 11.26 -28.10 -13.78
CA SER A 295 11.75 -29.43 -13.39
C SER A 295 13.13 -29.37 -12.70
N LEU A 296 13.98 -28.46 -13.16
CA LEU A 296 15.29 -28.18 -12.52
C LEU A 296 15.10 -27.67 -11.09
N ALA A 297 14.21 -26.69 -10.90
CA ALA A 297 13.92 -26.16 -9.56
C ALA A 297 13.34 -27.23 -8.64
N LEU A 298 12.38 -28.02 -9.11
CA LEU A 298 11.80 -29.12 -8.35
C LEU A 298 12.86 -30.15 -7.92
N GLY A 299 13.81 -30.47 -8.82
CA GLY A 299 14.92 -31.37 -8.52
C GLY A 299 15.85 -30.83 -7.42
N THR A 300 16.27 -29.58 -7.54
CA THR A 300 17.16 -28.94 -6.56
C THR A 300 16.48 -28.72 -5.20
N ILE A 301 15.18 -28.39 -5.18
CA ILE A 301 14.40 -28.27 -3.94
C ILE A 301 14.31 -29.64 -3.23
N LYS A 302 14.07 -30.72 -3.98
CA LYS A 302 14.05 -32.08 -3.43
C LYS A 302 15.38 -32.43 -2.74
N GLU A 303 16.50 -32.20 -3.43
CA GLU A 303 17.82 -32.46 -2.88
C GLU A 303 18.09 -31.65 -1.61
N GLU A 304 17.71 -30.36 -1.61
CA GLU A 304 17.85 -29.48 -0.48
C GLU A 304 17.09 -30.00 0.75
N ILE A 305 15.80 -30.33 0.57
CA ILE A 305 14.97 -30.85 1.67
C ILE A 305 15.51 -32.18 2.18
N ALA A 306 15.88 -33.11 1.29
CA ALA A 306 16.41 -34.42 1.68
C ALA A 306 17.70 -34.28 2.48
N THR A 307 18.59 -33.38 2.07
CA THR A 307 19.90 -33.18 2.68
C THR A 307 19.82 -32.45 4.04
N THR A 308 18.95 -31.43 4.14
CA THR A 308 18.89 -30.54 5.32
C THR A 308 17.90 -31.02 6.38
N LEU A 309 16.77 -31.61 5.98
CA LEU A 309 15.66 -31.98 6.86
C LEU A 309 15.35 -33.48 6.85
N GLY A 310 15.76 -34.17 5.80
CA GLY A 310 15.51 -35.60 5.59
C GLY A 310 14.26 -35.89 4.74
N ASP A 311 14.23 -37.08 4.13
CA ASP A 311 13.23 -37.51 3.14
C ASP A 311 11.78 -37.42 3.65
N LYS A 312 11.55 -37.62 4.94
CA LYS A 312 10.21 -37.53 5.53
C LYS A 312 9.55 -36.16 5.38
N TYR A 313 10.34 -35.09 5.21
CA TYR A 313 9.85 -33.73 5.01
C TYR A 313 9.56 -33.40 3.55
N TYR A 314 9.98 -34.24 2.59
CA TYR A 314 9.73 -34.02 1.18
C TYR A 314 8.40 -34.60 0.73
N LYS A 315 7.65 -33.82 -0.04
CA LYS A 315 6.45 -34.26 -0.76
C LYS A 315 6.31 -33.49 -2.06
N ALA A 316 6.48 -34.15 -3.18
CA ALA A 316 6.31 -33.52 -4.49
C ALA A 316 4.88 -32.95 -4.66
N ARG A 317 4.81 -31.72 -5.13
CA ARG A 317 3.54 -31.05 -5.49
C ARG A 317 3.68 -30.27 -6.78
N ASN A 318 2.63 -30.32 -7.59
CA ASN A 318 2.45 -29.44 -8.72
C ASN A 318 1.29 -28.49 -8.40
N TYR A 319 1.53 -27.21 -8.57
CA TYR A 319 0.52 -26.18 -8.42
C TYR A 319 0.07 -25.73 -9.79
N HIS A 320 -1.22 -25.46 -9.95
CA HIS A 320 -1.79 -24.96 -11.18
C HIS A 320 -2.29 -23.54 -10.97
N THR A 321 -2.01 -22.68 -11.92
CA THR A 321 -2.48 -21.30 -11.89
C THR A 321 -3.98 -21.28 -12.17
N THR A 322 -4.74 -20.69 -11.26
CA THR A 322 -6.20 -20.53 -11.39
C THR A 322 -6.61 -19.16 -11.91
N ALA A 323 -5.67 -18.22 -12.02
CA ALA A 323 -5.92 -16.87 -12.49
C ALA A 323 -6.28 -16.89 -13.99
N LYS A 324 -7.41 -16.28 -14.36
CA LYS A 324 -7.79 -16.12 -15.77
C LYS A 324 -6.74 -15.23 -16.46
N GLY A 325 -6.27 -15.65 -17.63
CA GLY A 325 -5.27 -14.92 -18.40
C GLY A 325 -3.84 -15.01 -17.85
N ALA A 326 -3.57 -15.98 -16.98
CA ALA A 326 -2.20 -16.24 -16.51
C ALA A 326 -1.32 -16.73 -17.66
N GLN A 327 -0.13 -16.17 -17.78
CA GLN A 327 0.86 -16.59 -18.76
C GLN A 327 1.54 -17.87 -18.25
N GLU A 328 1.01 -19.04 -18.61
CA GLU A 328 1.52 -20.35 -18.17
C GLU A 328 3.00 -20.60 -18.48
N ALA A 329 3.56 -19.86 -19.45
CA ALA A 329 4.98 -19.97 -19.82
C ALA A 329 5.93 -19.39 -18.74
N HIS A 330 5.44 -18.62 -17.78
CA HIS A 330 6.25 -18.02 -16.74
C HIS A 330 6.43 -18.96 -15.55
N GLU A 331 7.56 -18.82 -14.88
CA GLU A 331 7.86 -19.49 -13.60
C GLU A 331 7.41 -18.61 -12.42
N ALA A 332 7.14 -19.24 -11.28
CA ALA A 332 6.89 -18.54 -10.01
C ALA A 332 8.15 -17.80 -9.53
N ILE A 333 7.96 -16.90 -8.57
CA ILE A 333 9.07 -16.19 -7.92
C ILE A 333 9.76 -17.16 -6.94
N ARG A 334 11.01 -17.50 -7.23
CA ARG A 334 11.85 -18.40 -6.44
C ARG A 334 13.32 -17.98 -6.44
N PRO A 335 14.15 -18.48 -5.52
CA PRO A 335 15.60 -18.36 -5.63
C PRO A 335 16.10 -19.04 -6.91
N THR A 336 17.12 -18.46 -7.54
CA THR A 336 17.80 -19.06 -8.70
C THR A 336 18.64 -20.27 -8.29
N TYR A 337 19.29 -20.16 -7.12
CA TYR A 337 20.09 -21.23 -6.53
C TYR A 337 19.55 -21.59 -5.15
N ILE A 338 18.89 -22.72 -5.04
CA ILE A 338 18.24 -23.19 -3.81
C ILE A 338 19.25 -23.41 -2.67
N SER A 339 20.46 -23.84 -2.99
CA SER A 339 21.55 -24.03 -2.02
C SER A 339 22.08 -22.73 -1.38
N HIS A 340 21.69 -21.56 -1.90
CA HIS A 340 22.07 -20.28 -1.32
C HIS A 340 21.04 -19.87 -0.27
N HIS A 341 21.27 -20.21 0.99
CA HIS A 341 20.38 -19.84 2.10
C HIS A 341 20.45 -18.36 2.43
N GLU A 342 21.58 -17.73 2.18
CA GLU A 342 21.80 -16.30 2.40
C GLU A 342 22.43 -15.65 1.15
N ILE A 343 22.19 -14.36 1.00
CA ILE A 343 22.77 -13.53 -0.06
C ILE A 343 23.55 -12.35 0.51
N SER A 344 24.46 -11.81 -0.29
CA SER A 344 25.03 -10.50 -0.04
C SER A 344 24.04 -9.41 -0.44
N GLY A 345 23.97 -8.30 0.30
CA GLY A 345 23.09 -7.19 -0.03
C GLY A 345 22.63 -6.41 1.19
N THR A 346 21.68 -5.51 0.99
CA THR A 346 21.05 -4.72 2.04
C THR A 346 20.18 -5.60 2.96
N ALA A 347 19.89 -5.11 4.17
CA ALA A 347 19.00 -5.82 5.10
C ALA A 347 17.60 -6.08 4.50
N GLN A 348 17.12 -5.19 3.62
CA GLN A 348 15.84 -5.36 2.93
C GLN A 348 15.90 -6.48 1.90
N GLU A 349 16.96 -6.54 1.11
CA GLU A 349 17.20 -7.60 0.13
C GLU A 349 17.31 -8.97 0.81
N LYS A 350 18.09 -9.07 1.89
CA LYS A 350 18.23 -10.30 2.67
C LYS A 350 16.90 -10.79 3.23
N ARG A 351 16.09 -9.88 3.83
CA ARG A 351 14.80 -10.24 4.42
C ARG A 351 13.78 -10.71 3.36
N LEU A 352 13.74 -10.05 2.20
CA LEU A 352 12.82 -10.45 1.12
C LEU A 352 13.27 -11.78 0.49
N TYR A 353 14.58 -11.98 0.31
CA TYR A 353 15.13 -13.22 -0.19
C TYR A 353 14.82 -14.41 0.74
N ASP A 354 15.04 -14.25 2.04
CA ASP A 354 14.71 -15.27 3.06
C ASP A 354 13.22 -15.65 3.01
N LEU A 355 12.34 -14.68 2.87
CA LEU A 355 10.89 -14.92 2.72
C LEU A 355 10.59 -15.75 1.48
N ILE A 356 11.20 -15.41 0.33
CA ILE A 356 11.03 -16.13 -0.94
C ILE A 356 11.60 -17.53 -0.83
N TRP A 357 12.78 -17.69 -0.26
CA TRP A 357 13.44 -18.98 -0.09
C TRP A 357 12.59 -19.93 0.77
N LYS A 358 12.18 -19.48 1.95
CA LYS A 358 11.34 -20.26 2.87
C LYS A 358 10.03 -20.70 2.25
N ARG A 359 9.35 -19.80 1.53
CA ARG A 359 8.11 -20.13 0.82
C ARG A 359 8.36 -21.19 -0.24
N THR A 360 9.41 -21.03 -1.03
CA THR A 360 9.76 -21.96 -2.10
C THR A 360 10.02 -23.38 -1.57
N ILE A 361 10.85 -23.50 -0.52
CA ILE A 361 11.12 -24.79 0.13
C ILE A 361 9.83 -25.42 0.68
N ALA A 362 9.03 -24.62 1.42
CA ALA A 362 7.79 -25.08 2.02
C ALA A 362 6.82 -25.70 0.99
N THR A 363 6.80 -25.18 -0.26
CA THR A 363 5.90 -25.70 -1.31
C THR A 363 6.10 -27.17 -1.61
N GLN A 364 7.31 -27.71 -1.46
CA GLN A 364 7.68 -29.10 -1.75
C GLN A 364 7.90 -29.92 -0.47
N MET A 365 7.47 -29.39 0.68
CA MET A 365 7.51 -30.10 1.95
C MET A 365 6.23 -30.87 2.23
N ALA A 366 6.31 -31.87 3.08
CA ALA A 366 5.19 -32.66 3.57
C ALA A 366 4.15 -31.78 4.29
N ASP A 367 2.89 -32.22 4.27
CA ASP A 367 1.84 -31.58 5.04
C ASP A 367 2.19 -31.59 6.54
N ALA A 368 1.74 -30.56 7.24
CA ALA A 368 1.71 -30.64 8.69
C ALA A 368 0.51 -31.52 9.11
N GLU A 369 0.76 -32.47 9.98
CA GLU A 369 -0.26 -33.36 10.53
C GLU A 369 -0.55 -32.94 11.96
N LEU A 370 -1.80 -32.58 12.18
CA LEU A 370 -2.30 -32.14 13.47
C LEU A 370 -3.42 -33.07 13.90
N GLU A 371 -3.66 -33.09 15.17
CA GLU A 371 -4.83 -33.73 15.77
C GLU A 371 -5.67 -32.66 16.45
N LYS A 372 -6.90 -32.48 15.95
CA LYS A 372 -7.84 -31.54 16.53
C LYS A 372 -8.80 -32.27 17.44
N THR A 373 -8.75 -31.96 18.72
CA THR A 373 -9.69 -32.45 19.71
C THR A 373 -10.77 -31.41 19.93
N THR A 374 -12.01 -31.83 19.84
CA THR A 374 -13.19 -31.01 20.18
C THR A 374 -13.97 -31.71 21.24
N ALA A 375 -14.11 -31.07 22.40
CA ALA A 375 -14.91 -31.55 23.52
C ALA A 375 -16.19 -30.70 23.65
N GLU A 376 -17.34 -31.35 23.52
CA GLU A 376 -18.64 -30.73 23.86
C GLU A 376 -18.95 -31.02 25.31
N ILE A 377 -19.21 -29.96 26.08
CA ILE A 377 -19.47 -30.01 27.50
C ILE A 377 -20.92 -29.61 27.73
N SER A 378 -21.72 -30.57 28.22
CA SER A 378 -23.12 -30.32 28.57
C SER A 378 -23.21 -29.53 29.88
N ILE A 379 -24.23 -28.70 29.95
CA ILE A 379 -24.61 -27.92 31.12
C ILE A 379 -25.90 -28.53 31.65
N GLY A 380 -25.88 -29.05 32.85
CA GLY A 380 -27.04 -29.73 33.44
C GLY A 380 -28.31 -28.87 33.35
N GLY A 381 -29.36 -29.44 32.72
CA GLY A 381 -30.65 -28.76 32.54
C GLY A 381 -30.74 -27.78 31.38
N ARG A 382 -29.71 -27.66 30.52
CA ARG A 382 -29.70 -26.72 29.37
C ARG A 382 -29.44 -27.43 28.03
N GLN A 383 -29.90 -26.77 26.94
CA GLN A 383 -29.62 -27.25 25.58
C GLN A 383 -28.28 -26.71 25.03
N GLU A 384 -27.85 -25.53 25.51
CA GLU A 384 -26.58 -24.93 25.15
C GLU A 384 -25.43 -25.79 25.71
N LYS A 385 -24.32 -25.76 25.02
CA LYS A 385 -23.11 -26.49 25.42
C LYS A 385 -21.88 -25.56 25.38
N PHE A 386 -20.93 -25.84 26.24
CA PHE A 386 -19.59 -25.30 26.05
C PHE A 386 -18.79 -26.19 25.10
N VAL A 387 -17.98 -25.57 24.30
CA VAL A 387 -17.10 -26.25 23.34
C VAL A 387 -15.66 -25.86 23.63
N ALA A 388 -14.83 -26.85 23.91
CA ALA A 388 -13.37 -26.69 24.03
C ALA A 388 -12.73 -27.31 22.82
N THR A 389 -11.77 -26.59 22.22
CA THR A 389 -10.98 -27.07 21.08
C THR A 389 -9.50 -26.98 21.40
N GLY A 390 -8.75 -28.01 21.02
CA GLY A 390 -7.31 -28.03 21.11
C GLY A 390 -6.69 -28.64 19.86
N GLU A 391 -5.52 -28.14 19.46
CA GLU A 391 -4.76 -28.70 18.34
C GLU A 391 -3.40 -29.18 18.87
N VAL A 392 -2.99 -30.37 18.46
CA VAL A 392 -1.68 -30.93 18.76
C VAL A 392 -0.97 -31.24 17.45
N ILE A 393 0.22 -30.68 17.24
CA ILE A 393 1.05 -30.98 16.08
C ILE A 393 1.69 -32.36 16.30
N LYS A 394 1.35 -33.32 15.44
CA LYS A 394 1.96 -34.67 15.44
C LYS A 394 3.21 -34.70 14.56
N PHE A 395 3.15 -34.00 13.44
CA PHE A 395 4.27 -33.79 12.54
C PHE A 395 4.18 -32.36 11.96
N ASP A 396 5.24 -31.60 12.13
CA ASP A 396 5.27 -30.18 11.77
C ASP A 396 5.33 -29.94 10.26
N GLY A 397 5.84 -30.89 9.47
CA GLY A 397 5.91 -30.79 8.02
C GLY A 397 6.48 -29.46 7.55
N PHE A 398 5.79 -28.77 6.64
CA PHE A 398 6.21 -27.46 6.12
C PHE A 398 6.23 -26.34 7.17
N LEU A 399 5.48 -26.46 8.26
CA LEU A 399 5.47 -25.47 9.34
C LEU A 399 6.83 -25.35 10.02
N HIS A 400 7.71 -26.35 9.87
CA HIS A 400 9.09 -26.28 10.32
C HIS A 400 9.87 -25.12 9.71
N VAL A 401 9.59 -24.77 8.45
CA VAL A 401 10.30 -23.72 7.69
C VAL A 401 9.46 -22.47 7.53
N TYR A 402 8.16 -22.61 7.30
CA TYR A 402 7.31 -21.51 6.88
C TYR A 402 5.89 -21.61 7.45
N MET A 403 5.43 -20.51 8.05
CA MET A 403 4.04 -20.32 8.44
C MET A 403 3.49 -19.11 7.69
N GLU A 404 2.36 -19.26 7.01
CA GLU A 404 1.68 -18.16 6.32
C GLU A 404 1.04 -17.20 7.32
N SER A 405 1.05 -15.90 7.00
CA SER A 405 0.33 -14.90 7.81
C SER A 405 -1.07 -14.65 7.25
N THR A 406 -2.01 -14.34 8.13
CA THR A 406 -3.39 -14.01 7.78
C THR A 406 -3.65 -12.52 7.95
N ASP A 407 -4.69 -11.99 7.27
CA ASP A 407 -5.14 -10.60 7.44
C ASP A 407 -6.01 -10.40 8.69
N ASP A 408 -6.40 -11.49 9.36
CA ASP A 408 -7.20 -11.43 10.58
C ASP A 408 -6.34 -10.88 11.73
N GLU A 409 -6.55 -9.61 12.05
CA GLU A 409 -6.04 -8.96 13.25
C GLU A 409 -6.77 -9.42 14.53
N SER A 410 -7.56 -10.51 14.46
CA SER A 410 -8.16 -11.08 15.66
C SER A 410 -7.03 -11.51 16.60
N ASN A 411 -6.89 -10.78 17.69
CA ASN A 411 -5.96 -11.07 18.80
C ASN A 411 -6.29 -12.39 19.52
N ASP A 412 -6.95 -13.31 18.86
CA ASP A 412 -7.14 -14.67 19.33
C ASP A 412 -5.84 -15.49 19.08
N ALA A 413 -4.74 -15.00 19.67
CA ALA A 413 -3.53 -15.80 19.92
C ALA A 413 -3.83 -16.94 20.93
N GLU A 414 -4.97 -17.59 20.77
CA GLU A 414 -5.47 -18.61 21.70
C GLU A 414 -5.50 -20.01 21.09
N SER A 415 -4.86 -20.21 19.93
CA SER A 415 -4.97 -21.47 19.21
C SER A 415 -4.00 -22.57 19.62
N ASP A 416 -3.10 -22.35 20.59
CA ASP A 416 -2.13 -23.36 21.02
C ASP A 416 -2.44 -23.97 22.40
N THR A 417 -3.72 -24.01 22.77
CA THR A 417 -4.11 -24.71 24.00
C THR A 417 -4.22 -26.20 23.74
N ARG A 418 -3.20 -26.94 24.16
CA ARG A 418 -3.28 -28.38 24.27
C ARG A 418 -4.34 -28.73 25.34
N LEU A 419 -5.40 -29.43 24.93
CA LEU A 419 -6.34 -29.98 25.89
C LEU A 419 -5.69 -31.12 26.69
N PRO A 420 -5.99 -31.26 27.98
CA PRO A 420 -5.60 -32.45 28.75
C PRO A 420 -6.26 -33.71 28.18
N GLU A 421 -5.86 -34.87 28.66
CA GLU A 421 -6.52 -36.11 28.32
C GLU A 421 -7.94 -36.10 28.90
N LEU A 422 -8.96 -36.20 28.05
CA LEU A 422 -10.37 -36.08 28.37
C LEU A 422 -11.10 -37.39 28.04
N LYS A 423 -12.14 -37.70 28.81
CA LYS A 423 -13.01 -38.89 28.57
C LYS A 423 -14.47 -38.48 28.47
N LYS A 424 -15.18 -39.11 27.55
CA LYS A 424 -16.63 -38.91 27.41
C LYS A 424 -17.35 -39.38 28.70
N GLY A 425 -18.26 -38.57 29.18
CA GLY A 425 -18.96 -38.79 30.45
C GLY A 425 -18.23 -38.26 31.69
N GLU A 426 -17.01 -37.76 31.55
CA GLU A 426 -16.23 -37.18 32.66
C GLU A 426 -16.90 -35.91 33.18
N THR A 427 -17.02 -35.78 34.48
CA THR A 427 -17.53 -34.57 35.13
C THR A 427 -16.40 -33.57 35.30
N LEU A 428 -16.68 -32.32 35.04
CA LEU A 428 -15.76 -31.21 35.15
C LEU A 428 -16.15 -30.29 36.32
N ALA A 429 -15.18 -29.83 37.07
CA ALA A 429 -15.36 -28.81 38.08
C ALA A 429 -15.31 -27.44 37.46
N LEU A 430 -16.25 -26.56 37.81
CA LEU A 430 -16.27 -25.19 37.35
C LEU A 430 -15.35 -24.33 38.22
N ASP A 431 -14.39 -23.65 37.57
CA ASP A 431 -13.59 -22.61 38.22
C ASP A 431 -14.27 -21.24 38.08
N GLU A 432 -14.53 -20.80 36.88
CA GLU A 432 -15.24 -19.54 36.61
C GLU A 432 -15.90 -19.53 35.23
N ILE A 433 -16.92 -18.69 35.07
CA ILE A 433 -17.54 -18.36 33.79
C ILE A 433 -17.51 -16.85 33.60
N ASP A 434 -16.94 -16.43 32.48
CA ASP A 434 -16.89 -15.04 32.04
C ASP A 434 -17.88 -14.80 30.90
N ALA A 435 -18.89 -13.96 31.12
CA ALA A 435 -19.74 -13.43 30.05
C ALA A 435 -19.32 -12.00 29.74
N THR A 436 -18.64 -11.82 28.60
CA THR A 436 -18.04 -10.54 28.19
C THR A 436 -18.89 -9.91 27.10
N GLN A 437 -19.33 -8.68 27.34
CA GLN A 437 -19.97 -7.85 26.32
C GLN A 437 -19.02 -7.62 25.14
N ARG A 438 -19.52 -7.81 23.94
CA ARG A 438 -18.81 -7.62 22.69
C ARG A 438 -19.72 -6.95 21.68
N TYR A 439 -19.12 -6.35 20.67
CA TYR A 439 -19.83 -5.76 19.54
C TYR A 439 -19.37 -6.41 18.24
N THR A 440 -20.30 -6.57 17.29
CA THR A 440 -19.92 -6.97 15.93
C THR A 440 -18.95 -5.96 15.37
N GLN A 441 -17.95 -6.47 14.62
CA GLN A 441 -16.89 -5.64 14.06
C GLN A 441 -17.29 -5.11 12.68
N GLN A 442 -17.02 -3.85 12.44
CA GLN A 442 -17.11 -3.29 11.08
C GLN A 442 -16.10 -3.95 10.14
N PRO A 443 -16.37 -4.01 8.82
CA PRO A 443 -15.39 -4.51 7.88
C PRO A 443 -14.11 -3.65 7.93
N PRO A 444 -12.93 -4.27 7.95
CA PRO A 444 -11.67 -3.52 8.02
C PRO A 444 -11.43 -2.72 6.75
N ARG A 445 -10.82 -1.53 6.88
CA ARG A 445 -10.32 -0.78 5.72
C ARG A 445 -9.22 -1.56 5.02
N TYR A 446 -9.08 -1.31 3.72
CA TYR A 446 -8.01 -1.94 2.96
C TYR A 446 -6.63 -1.49 3.43
N SER A 447 -5.72 -2.44 3.66
CA SER A 447 -4.28 -2.18 3.56
C SER A 447 -3.86 -2.25 2.09
N GLU A 448 -2.62 -1.84 1.75
CA GLU A 448 -2.11 -2.01 0.39
C GLU A 448 -2.17 -3.48 -0.05
N ALA A 449 -1.82 -4.41 0.85
CA ALA A 449 -1.87 -5.86 0.59
C ALA A 449 -3.29 -6.38 0.32
N MET A 450 -4.26 -5.98 1.15
CA MET A 450 -5.66 -6.35 0.95
C MET A 450 -6.23 -5.79 -0.35
N LEU A 451 -5.81 -4.57 -0.74
CA LEU A 451 -6.24 -3.98 -2.01
C LEU A 451 -5.66 -4.74 -3.21
N VAL A 452 -4.37 -5.14 -3.15
CA VAL A 452 -3.76 -6.00 -4.19
C VAL A 452 -4.53 -7.30 -4.34
N LYS A 453 -4.80 -7.97 -3.21
CA LYS A 453 -5.59 -9.21 -3.20
C LYS A 453 -6.97 -9.01 -3.84
N LYS A 454 -7.65 -7.93 -3.49
CA LYS A 454 -8.99 -7.63 -4.03
C LYS A 454 -8.98 -7.32 -5.51
N LEU A 455 -7.98 -6.58 -6.00
CA LEU A 455 -7.79 -6.31 -7.42
C LEU A 455 -7.53 -7.61 -8.21
N GLU A 456 -6.68 -8.50 -7.68
CA GLU A 456 -6.41 -9.81 -8.27
C GLU A 456 -7.67 -10.68 -8.34
N GLU A 457 -8.43 -10.79 -7.23
CA GLU A 457 -9.70 -11.54 -7.17
C GLU A 457 -10.72 -11.05 -8.21
N LEU A 458 -10.75 -9.76 -8.50
CA LEU A 458 -11.64 -9.14 -9.48
C LEU A 458 -11.07 -9.17 -10.91
N GLY A 459 -9.85 -9.67 -11.13
CA GLY A 459 -9.18 -9.65 -12.43
C GLY A 459 -8.75 -8.26 -12.90
N ILE A 460 -8.68 -7.29 -11.98
CA ILE A 460 -8.38 -5.88 -12.27
C ILE A 460 -6.88 -5.62 -12.14
N GLY A 461 -6.25 -5.25 -13.24
CA GLY A 461 -4.81 -5.07 -13.30
C GLY A 461 -4.05 -6.37 -13.54
N ARG A 462 -2.71 -6.27 -13.52
CA ARG A 462 -1.77 -7.36 -13.77
C ARG A 462 -0.54 -7.16 -12.88
N PRO A 463 0.38 -8.12 -12.77
CA PRO A 463 1.62 -8.00 -11.97
C PRO A 463 2.38 -6.68 -12.16
N SER A 464 2.39 -6.14 -13.37
CA SER A 464 3.06 -4.87 -13.70
C SER A 464 2.32 -3.62 -13.19
N THR A 465 1.01 -3.70 -12.87
CA THR A 465 0.17 -2.51 -12.60
C THR A 465 -0.27 -2.36 -11.15
N TYR A 466 -0.22 -3.38 -10.30
CA TYR A 466 -0.68 -3.28 -8.91
C TYR A 466 0.07 -2.18 -8.12
N ALA A 467 1.38 -2.26 -8.06
CA ALA A 467 2.19 -1.28 -7.33
C ALA A 467 2.09 0.16 -7.91
N PRO A 468 2.17 0.37 -9.25
CA PRO A 468 1.94 1.67 -9.84
C PRO A 468 0.55 2.25 -9.54
N THR A 469 -0.51 1.46 -9.59
CA THR A 469 -1.88 1.92 -9.30
C THR A 469 -2.00 2.43 -7.86
N ILE A 470 -1.55 1.64 -6.88
CA ILE A 470 -1.59 2.02 -5.46
C ILE A 470 -0.76 3.28 -5.18
N SER A 471 0.41 3.40 -5.80
CA SER A 471 1.23 4.61 -5.69
C SER A 471 0.57 5.82 -6.35
N THR A 472 -0.11 5.62 -7.48
CA THR A 472 -0.74 6.70 -8.24
C THR A 472 -1.92 7.30 -7.49
N ILE A 473 -2.82 6.49 -6.93
CA ILE A 473 -3.98 6.99 -6.19
C ILE A 473 -3.58 7.76 -4.92
N GLN A 474 -2.47 7.38 -4.28
CA GLN A 474 -1.90 8.10 -3.15
C GLN A 474 -1.18 9.40 -3.58
N ASN A 475 -0.38 9.36 -4.64
CA ASN A 475 0.35 10.53 -5.15
C ASN A 475 -0.59 11.61 -5.71
N ARG A 476 -1.80 11.25 -6.13
CA ARG A 476 -2.86 12.14 -6.61
C ARG A 476 -3.79 12.63 -5.53
N ASP A 477 -3.49 12.32 -4.28
CA ASP A 477 -4.31 12.68 -3.11
C ASP A 477 -5.78 12.21 -3.19
N TYR A 478 -6.07 11.10 -3.90
CA TYR A 478 -7.39 10.46 -3.87
C TYR A 478 -7.57 9.56 -2.67
N VAL A 479 -6.45 9.01 -2.20
CA VAL A 479 -6.37 8.13 -1.04
C VAL A 479 -5.15 8.52 -0.22
N GLU A 480 -5.29 8.52 1.07
CA GLU A 480 -4.19 8.68 2.01
C GLU A 480 -3.97 7.41 2.82
N LYS A 481 -2.72 7.18 3.24
CA LYS A 481 -2.40 6.13 4.21
C LYS A 481 -2.47 6.72 5.60
N GLY A 482 -3.40 6.21 6.39
CA GLY A 482 -3.71 6.80 7.69
C GLY A 482 -3.88 5.79 8.80
N GLU A 483 -4.11 6.34 9.97
CA GLU A 483 -4.47 5.61 11.19
C GLU A 483 -5.82 6.15 11.66
N LYS A 484 -6.68 5.26 12.13
CA LYS A 484 -7.92 5.62 12.82
C LYS A 484 -7.82 5.15 14.25
N THR A 485 -8.04 6.08 15.16
CA THR A 485 -8.21 5.76 16.57
C THR A 485 -9.60 5.19 16.75
N GLY A 486 -9.68 4.02 17.36
CA GLY A 486 -10.97 3.39 17.67
C GLY A 486 -11.78 4.18 18.70
N THR A 487 -13.03 3.83 18.79
CA THR A 487 -13.93 4.35 19.80
C THR A 487 -13.76 3.55 21.08
N LYS A 488 -13.63 4.24 22.20
CA LYS A 488 -13.59 3.62 23.52
C LYS A 488 -15.01 3.32 23.97
N HIS A 489 -15.22 2.09 24.43
CA HIS A 489 -16.49 1.63 24.98
C HIS A 489 -16.26 1.01 26.36
N ASP A 490 -17.12 1.33 27.30
CA ASP A 490 -17.21 0.61 28.55
C ASP A 490 -17.91 -0.73 28.30
N ILE A 491 -17.18 -1.82 28.35
CA ILE A 491 -17.73 -3.17 28.22
C ILE A 491 -18.08 -3.75 29.59
N CYS A 492 -19.20 -4.42 29.66
CA CYS A 492 -19.63 -5.15 30.84
C CYS A 492 -19.00 -6.56 30.83
N LEU A 493 -18.38 -6.92 31.92
CA LEU A 493 -17.91 -8.27 32.23
C LEU A 493 -18.71 -8.81 33.41
N LEU A 494 -19.45 -9.87 33.18
CA LEU A 494 -20.14 -10.64 34.22
C LEU A 494 -19.33 -11.91 34.50
N LYS A 495 -18.83 -12.04 35.71
CA LYS A 495 -18.00 -13.17 36.11
C LYS A 495 -18.73 -13.98 37.19
N LEU A 496 -19.01 -15.25 36.90
CA LEU A 496 -19.47 -16.24 37.89
C LEU A 496 -18.24 -16.96 38.46
N LYS A 497 -18.01 -16.81 39.75
CA LYS A 497 -16.97 -17.53 40.49
C LYS A 497 -17.45 -17.84 41.91
N ASN A 498 -17.20 -19.07 42.39
CA ASN A 498 -17.60 -19.52 43.72
C ASN A 498 -19.10 -19.26 44.03
N GLY A 499 -19.99 -19.53 43.04
CA GLY A 499 -21.44 -19.34 43.16
C GLY A 499 -21.89 -17.86 43.19
N LYS A 500 -21.00 -16.89 43.03
CA LYS A 500 -21.32 -15.45 43.04
C LYS A 500 -21.07 -14.85 41.67
N ILE A 501 -22.02 -14.04 41.20
CA ILE A 501 -21.84 -13.27 39.97
C ILE A 501 -21.36 -11.87 40.33
N LYS A 502 -20.25 -11.46 39.77
CA LYS A 502 -19.68 -10.12 39.91
C LYS A 502 -19.73 -9.40 38.58
N GLU A 503 -20.29 -8.19 38.58
CA GLU A 503 -20.23 -7.29 37.43
C GLU A 503 -19.01 -6.36 37.56
N THR A 504 -18.26 -6.20 36.48
CA THR A 504 -17.16 -5.23 36.35
C THR A 504 -17.25 -4.52 35.01
N LYS A 505 -16.85 -3.27 34.96
CA LYS A 505 -16.72 -2.53 33.71
C LYS A 505 -15.26 -2.44 33.35
N LYS A 506 -14.95 -2.60 32.06
CA LYS A 506 -13.61 -2.46 31.49
C LYS A 506 -13.70 -1.59 30.24
N GLU A 507 -12.84 -0.60 30.14
CA GLU A 507 -12.71 0.20 28.91
C GLU A 507 -11.96 -0.61 27.85
N GLU A 508 -12.56 -0.80 26.69
CA GLU A 508 -11.91 -1.37 25.51
C GLU A 508 -12.09 -0.44 24.30
N SER A 509 -11.08 -0.40 23.42
CA SER A 509 -11.11 0.39 22.22
C SER A 509 -11.36 -0.51 21.01
N TYR A 510 -12.40 -0.22 20.24
CA TYR A 510 -12.79 -0.94 19.04
C TYR A 510 -12.52 -0.12 17.78
N GLY A 511 -12.10 -0.77 16.70
CA GLY A 511 -11.89 -0.13 15.40
C GLY A 511 -10.59 0.68 15.30
N ASN A 512 -9.59 0.36 16.14
CA ASN A 512 -8.23 0.85 15.93
C ASN A 512 -7.67 0.28 14.64
N GLU A 513 -7.24 1.14 13.72
CA GLU A 513 -6.64 0.71 12.47
C GLU A 513 -5.36 1.49 12.18
N LYS A 514 -4.33 0.79 11.73
CA LYS A 514 -3.03 1.38 11.35
C LYS A 514 -2.68 1.04 9.91
N ASN A 515 -2.03 1.99 9.24
CA ASN A 515 -1.53 1.80 7.87
C ASN A 515 -2.63 1.42 6.86
N LYS A 516 -3.86 1.89 7.04
CA LYS A 516 -4.98 1.64 6.15
C LYS A 516 -5.14 2.74 5.09
N LEU A 517 -5.72 2.38 3.96
CA LEU A 517 -6.04 3.28 2.87
C LEU A 517 -7.40 3.95 3.15
N ILE A 518 -7.39 5.26 3.23
CA ILE A 518 -8.57 6.08 3.56
C ILE A 518 -8.82 7.01 2.37
N PRO A 519 -10.05 7.07 1.82
CA PRO A 519 -10.35 7.99 0.76
C PRO A 519 -10.32 9.44 1.28
N THR A 520 -9.79 10.36 0.48
CA THR A 520 -9.87 11.79 0.75
C THR A 520 -11.22 12.34 0.26
N ASP A 521 -11.63 13.54 0.72
CA ASP A 521 -12.81 14.21 0.19
C ASP A 521 -12.76 14.35 -1.34
N VAL A 522 -11.57 14.66 -1.88
CA VAL A 522 -11.36 14.76 -3.33
C VAL A 522 -11.58 13.40 -4.00
N GLY A 523 -11.05 12.34 -3.42
CA GLY A 523 -11.25 10.97 -3.91
C GLY A 523 -12.73 10.57 -3.90
N MET A 524 -13.46 10.90 -2.85
CA MET A 524 -14.90 10.63 -2.75
C MET A 524 -15.71 11.37 -3.81
N VAL A 525 -15.48 12.69 -3.96
CA VAL A 525 -16.18 13.51 -4.95
C VAL A 525 -15.89 13.09 -6.38
N VAL A 526 -14.63 12.76 -6.70
CA VAL A 526 -14.25 12.26 -8.02
C VAL A 526 -14.90 10.90 -8.29
N ASN A 527 -14.88 10.01 -7.30
CA ASN A 527 -15.52 8.70 -7.41
C ASN A 527 -17.03 8.84 -7.66
N ASP A 528 -17.73 9.64 -6.87
CA ASP A 528 -19.17 9.80 -6.98
C ASP A 528 -19.56 10.43 -8.32
N PHE A 529 -18.80 11.41 -8.80
CA PHE A 529 -18.96 11.97 -10.13
C PHE A 529 -18.79 10.93 -11.24
N LEU A 530 -17.70 10.14 -11.17
CA LEU A 530 -17.45 9.11 -12.19
C LEU A 530 -18.50 7.99 -12.15
N MET A 531 -18.98 7.62 -10.96
CA MET A 531 -20.05 6.63 -10.80
C MET A 531 -21.39 7.12 -11.39
N GLU A 532 -21.68 8.41 -11.28
CA GLU A 532 -22.92 9.01 -11.78
C GLU A 532 -22.90 9.18 -13.31
N TYR A 533 -21.77 9.66 -13.86
CA TYR A 533 -21.69 10.09 -15.25
C TYR A 533 -20.95 9.12 -16.18
N PHE A 534 -20.13 8.21 -15.65
CA PHE A 534 -19.33 7.23 -16.39
C PHE A 534 -19.36 5.84 -15.72
N PRO A 535 -20.58 5.29 -15.45
CA PRO A 535 -20.72 4.03 -14.71
C PRO A 535 -20.01 2.86 -15.39
N ASP A 536 -19.97 2.83 -16.74
CA ASP A 536 -19.33 1.76 -17.49
C ASP A 536 -17.81 1.71 -17.26
N ILE A 537 -17.15 2.88 -17.24
CA ILE A 537 -15.71 2.97 -16.93
C ILE A 537 -15.41 2.55 -15.49
N MET A 538 -16.36 2.78 -14.59
CA MET A 538 -16.24 2.43 -13.18
C MET A 538 -16.61 0.97 -12.87
N ASP A 539 -17.19 0.25 -13.84
CA ASP A 539 -17.58 -1.16 -13.66
C ASP A 539 -16.36 -2.08 -13.51
N TYR A 540 -16.41 -2.97 -12.52
CA TYR A 540 -15.34 -3.92 -12.24
C TYR A 540 -15.15 -4.91 -13.38
N ASN A 541 -16.26 -5.42 -13.94
CA ASN A 541 -16.24 -6.39 -15.03
C ASN A 541 -15.71 -5.76 -16.31
N PHE A 542 -16.07 -4.49 -16.58
CA PHE A 542 -15.51 -3.78 -17.73
C PHE A 542 -13.98 -3.77 -17.68
N THR A 543 -13.39 -3.38 -16.53
CA THR A 543 -11.93 -3.32 -16.40
C THR A 543 -11.30 -4.70 -16.51
N ALA A 544 -11.91 -5.74 -15.93
CA ALA A 544 -11.44 -7.12 -16.04
C ALA A 544 -11.50 -7.64 -17.50
N ASN A 545 -12.61 -7.39 -18.19
CA ASN A 545 -12.80 -7.78 -19.59
C ASN A 545 -11.80 -7.09 -20.54
N VAL A 546 -11.46 -5.83 -20.27
CA VAL A 546 -10.42 -5.11 -21.04
C VAL A 546 -9.06 -5.76 -20.85
N GLU A 547 -8.71 -6.21 -19.63
CA GLU A 547 -7.46 -6.93 -19.39
C GLU A 547 -7.46 -8.29 -20.13
N GLU A 548 -8.59 -9.02 -20.15
CA GLU A 548 -8.75 -10.26 -20.90
C GLU A 548 -8.61 -10.03 -22.43
N LYS A 549 -9.18 -8.94 -22.96
CA LYS A 549 -8.99 -8.55 -24.37
C LYS A 549 -7.52 -8.27 -24.72
N PHE A 550 -6.77 -7.66 -23.81
CA PHE A 550 -5.33 -7.50 -24.03
C PHE A 550 -4.59 -8.84 -24.01
N ASP A 551 -5.06 -9.82 -23.24
CA ASP A 551 -4.51 -11.18 -23.27
C ASP A 551 -4.80 -11.84 -24.63
N HIS A 552 -6.03 -11.74 -25.15
CA HIS A 552 -6.39 -12.23 -26.49
C HIS A 552 -5.58 -11.57 -27.62
N ILE A 553 -5.28 -10.26 -27.50
CA ILE A 553 -4.39 -9.60 -28.47
C ILE A 553 -2.97 -10.19 -28.40
N ALA A 554 -2.44 -10.43 -27.19
CA ALA A 554 -1.12 -11.00 -27.00
C ALA A 554 -1.01 -12.45 -27.53
N GLU A 555 -2.13 -13.15 -27.64
CA GLU A 555 -2.26 -14.50 -28.22
C GLU A 555 -2.55 -14.49 -29.73
N GLY A 556 -2.64 -13.30 -30.35
CA GLY A 556 -2.93 -13.14 -31.77
C GLY A 556 -4.38 -13.45 -32.18
N GLN A 557 -5.31 -13.53 -31.20
CA GLN A 557 -6.72 -13.87 -31.46
C GLN A 557 -7.54 -12.69 -31.98
N THR A 558 -7.17 -11.45 -31.60
CA THR A 558 -7.88 -10.23 -31.97
C THR A 558 -6.92 -9.12 -32.37
N LYS A 559 -7.38 -8.20 -33.22
CA LYS A 559 -6.58 -7.02 -33.61
C LYS A 559 -6.76 -5.91 -32.58
N TRP A 560 -5.65 -5.33 -32.16
CA TRP A 560 -5.62 -4.31 -31.13
C TRP A 560 -6.40 -3.02 -31.49
N ASN A 561 -6.31 -2.58 -32.75
CA ASN A 561 -6.99 -1.37 -33.25
C ASN A 561 -8.50 -1.54 -33.34
N ASP A 562 -9.01 -2.74 -33.63
CA ASP A 562 -10.44 -3.03 -33.64
C ASP A 562 -11.03 -2.90 -32.22
N GLU A 563 -10.32 -3.39 -31.21
CA GLU A 563 -10.71 -3.29 -29.80
C GLU A 563 -10.74 -1.82 -29.33
N ILE A 564 -9.74 -1.03 -29.74
CA ILE A 564 -9.71 0.40 -29.43
C ILE A 564 -10.84 1.14 -30.14
N ALA A 565 -11.11 0.83 -31.41
CA ALA A 565 -12.19 1.43 -32.18
C ALA A 565 -13.58 1.18 -31.55
N ASN A 566 -13.82 -0.08 -31.15
CA ASN A 566 -15.05 -0.47 -30.47
C ASN A 566 -15.26 0.30 -29.15
N PHE A 567 -14.20 0.43 -28.39
CA PHE A 567 -14.22 1.21 -27.14
C PHE A 567 -14.48 2.71 -27.42
N TYR A 568 -13.71 3.34 -28.31
CA TYR A 568 -13.75 4.76 -28.57
C TYR A 568 -15.12 5.22 -29.10
N LYS A 569 -15.74 4.42 -29.97
CA LYS A 569 -17.06 4.67 -30.54
C LYS A 569 -18.16 4.83 -29.49
N LEU A 570 -18.05 4.14 -28.37
CA LEU A 570 -19.00 4.22 -27.25
C LEU A 570 -18.62 5.32 -26.26
N PHE A 571 -17.32 5.42 -25.96
CA PHE A 571 -16.79 6.25 -24.89
C PHE A 571 -16.75 7.75 -25.25
N HIS A 572 -16.24 8.10 -26.44
CA HIS A 572 -16.03 9.50 -26.83
C HIS A 572 -17.33 10.34 -26.88
N PRO A 573 -18.45 9.86 -27.46
CA PRO A 573 -19.72 10.62 -27.46
C PRO A 573 -20.26 10.88 -26.06
N GLU A 574 -20.05 9.97 -25.13
CA GLU A 574 -20.45 10.15 -23.73
C GLU A 574 -19.60 11.22 -23.04
N VAL A 575 -18.30 11.23 -23.28
CA VAL A 575 -17.39 12.28 -22.77
C VAL A 575 -17.81 13.66 -23.30
N GLU A 576 -18.09 13.79 -24.60
CA GLU A 576 -18.55 15.04 -25.20
C GLU A 576 -19.89 15.52 -24.59
N LYS A 577 -20.86 14.62 -24.45
CA LYS A 577 -22.14 14.89 -23.82
C LYS A 577 -21.97 15.45 -22.40
N ILE A 578 -21.19 14.78 -21.55
CA ILE A 578 -21.00 15.20 -20.17
C ILE A 578 -20.11 16.46 -20.08
N SER A 579 -19.12 16.60 -20.96
CA SER A 579 -18.31 17.82 -21.03
C SER A 579 -19.17 19.06 -21.28
N ASN A 580 -20.19 18.95 -22.12
CA ASN A 580 -21.11 20.03 -22.50
C ASN A 580 -22.31 20.21 -21.56
N LEU A 581 -22.58 19.25 -20.66
CA LEU A 581 -23.62 19.33 -19.66
C LEU A 581 -23.41 20.58 -18.77
N ARG A 582 -24.43 21.37 -18.56
CA ARG A 582 -24.44 22.50 -17.61
C ARG A 582 -24.97 21.98 -16.27
N LEU A 583 -24.15 22.08 -15.23
CA LEU A 583 -24.55 21.77 -13.87
C LEU A 583 -24.90 23.05 -13.14
N GLU A 584 -26.00 23.07 -12.40
CA GLU A 584 -26.45 24.21 -11.59
C GLU A 584 -25.44 24.56 -10.48
N HIS A 585 -24.86 23.54 -9.88
CA HIS A 585 -23.80 23.66 -8.88
C HIS A 585 -22.54 22.89 -9.28
N LYS A 586 -21.39 23.31 -8.80
CA LYS A 586 -20.15 22.53 -8.98
C LYS A 586 -20.25 21.21 -8.23
N VAL A 587 -19.79 20.18 -8.87
CA VAL A 587 -19.75 18.83 -8.25
C VAL A 587 -18.96 18.87 -6.94
N GLY A 588 -19.53 18.28 -5.88
CA GLY A 588 -18.95 18.30 -4.54
C GLY A 588 -19.23 19.60 -3.77
N GLU A 589 -20.11 20.49 -4.26
CA GLU A 589 -20.67 21.59 -3.50
C GLU A 589 -21.95 21.13 -2.80
N ARG A 590 -22.04 21.38 -1.49
CA ARG A 590 -23.20 21.07 -0.68
C ARG A 590 -23.62 22.32 0.09
N VAL A 591 -24.84 22.78 -0.12
CA VAL A 591 -25.44 23.86 0.68
C VAL A 591 -25.78 23.29 2.05
N LEU A 592 -25.27 23.91 3.08
CA LEU A 592 -25.48 23.52 4.48
C LEU A 592 -26.68 24.20 5.11
N GLY A 593 -27.02 25.39 4.61
CA GLY A 593 -28.09 26.23 5.11
C GLY A 593 -27.72 27.71 5.07
N THR A 594 -28.35 28.50 5.92
CA THR A 594 -28.16 29.94 6.01
C THR A 594 -27.59 30.31 7.38
N ASP A 595 -26.62 31.21 7.42
CA ASP A 595 -26.10 31.75 8.68
C ASP A 595 -27.19 32.58 9.40
N PRO A 596 -27.58 32.22 10.62
CA PRO A 596 -28.62 32.92 11.35
C PRO A 596 -28.29 34.40 11.67
N LYS A 597 -27.01 34.75 11.67
CA LYS A 597 -26.54 36.12 12.02
C LYS A 597 -26.57 37.04 10.82
N THR A 598 -26.16 36.57 9.65
CA THR A 598 -25.99 37.41 8.45
C THR A 598 -27.03 37.16 7.35
N GLY A 599 -27.82 36.09 7.44
CA GLY A 599 -28.75 35.67 6.40
C GLY A 599 -28.05 35.13 5.14
N LYS A 600 -26.74 34.97 5.14
CA LYS A 600 -25.97 34.49 3.97
C LYS A 600 -25.99 32.98 3.88
N GLU A 601 -26.03 32.47 2.64
CA GLU A 601 -25.89 31.04 2.39
C GLU A 601 -24.52 30.51 2.80
N VAL A 602 -24.49 29.31 3.39
CA VAL A 602 -23.30 28.58 3.77
C VAL A 602 -23.22 27.32 2.92
N SER A 603 -22.15 27.18 2.15
CA SER A 603 -21.89 25.98 1.37
C SER A 603 -20.50 25.42 1.66
N VAL A 604 -20.34 24.10 1.55
CA VAL A 604 -19.05 23.41 1.61
C VAL A 604 -18.71 22.88 0.23
N LYS A 605 -17.45 23.02 -0.17
CA LYS A 605 -16.98 22.59 -1.49
C LYS A 605 -15.48 22.31 -1.55
N ILE A 606 -15.05 21.69 -2.65
CA ILE A 606 -13.64 21.45 -2.91
C ILE A 606 -13.05 22.67 -3.64
N GLY A 607 -12.22 23.43 -2.95
CA GLY A 607 -11.47 24.54 -3.50
C GLY A 607 -10.12 24.12 -4.12
N ARG A 608 -9.40 25.11 -4.68
CA ARG A 608 -8.07 24.89 -5.29
C ARG A 608 -7.07 24.24 -4.33
N PHE A 609 -7.12 24.58 -3.05
CA PHE A 609 -6.17 24.14 -2.02
C PHE A 609 -6.74 23.08 -1.08
N GLY A 610 -7.91 22.54 -1.36
CA GLY A 610 -8.59 21.53 -0.54
C GLY A 610 -10.03 21.90 -0.19
N PRO A 611 -10.68 21.09 0.66
CA PRO A 611 -12.04 21.34 1.13
C PRO A 611 -12.16 22.65 1.90
N LEU A 612 -13.22 23.41 1.65
CA LEU A 612 -13.50 24.69 2.30
C LEU A 612 -14.99 24.93 2.46
N VAL A 613 -15.34 25.73 3.44
CA VAL A 613 -16.68 26.32 3.59
C VAL A 613 -16.67 27.73 2.99
N GLN A 614 -17.73 28.08 2.30
CA GLN A 614 -18.00 29.41 1.77
C GLN A 614 -19.21 29.99 2.50
N LEU A 615 -19.11 31.24 2.92
CA LEU A 615 -20.19 32.05 3.48
C LEU A 615 -20.50 33.18 2.51
N GLY A 616 -21.69 33.19 1.95
CA GLY A 616 -22.15 34.13 0.96
C GLY A 616 -21.94 33.64 -0.49
N SER A 617 -22.71 34.20 -1.43
CA SER A 617 -22.62 33.86 -2.87
C SER A 617 -21.49 34.64 -3.56
N THR A 618 -20.91 34.04 -4.59
CA THR A 618 -19.99 34.73 -5.51
C THR A 618 -20.67 35.78 -6.38
N ASP A 619 -21.98 35.72 -6.49
CA ASP A 619 -22.82 36.64 -7.33
C ASP A 619 -23.38 37.82 -6.52
N SER A 620 -23.06 37.91 -5.23
CA SER A 620 -23.45 39.02 -4.37
C SER A 620 -22.45 40.18 -4.46
N GLU A 621 -22.93 41.42 -4.18
CA GLU A 621 -22.08 42.61 -4.14
C GLU A 621 -20.94 42.49 -3.09
N GLU A 622 -21.18 41.72 -2.02
CA GLU A 622 -20.19 41.46 -0.99
C GLU A 622 -19.37 40.18 -1.31
N LYS A 623 -18.07 40.29 -1.22
CA LYS A 623 -17.17 39.15 -1.45
C LYS A 623 -17.45 38.02 -0.46
N PRO A 624 -17.60 36.78 -0.92
CA PRO A 624 -17.77 35.64 0.00
C PRO A 624 -16.54 35.42 0.87
N GLN A 625 -16.78 34.91 2.08
CA GLN A 625 -15.73 34.49 2.99
C GLN A 625 -15.47 33.00 2.82
N PHE A 626 -14.21 32.57 3.07
CA PHE A 626 -13.79 31.19 2.92
C PHE A 626 -13.06 30.72 4.17
N ALA A 627 -13.38 29.53 4.65
CA ALA A 627 -12.66 28.86 5.73
C ALA A 627 -12.33 27.42 5.34
N SER A 628 -11.09 26.98 5.53
CA SER A 628 -10.68 25.60 5.25
C SER A 628 -11.20 24.65 6.33
N LEU A 629 -11.61 23.43 5.91
CA LEU A 629 -11.98 22.38 6.84
C LEU A 629 -10.78 21.97 7.70
N GLN A 630 -11.08 21.59 8.93
CA GLN A 630 -10.08 21.08 9.86
C GLN A 630 -9.83 19.58 9.65
N LYS A 631 -8.72 19.10 10.17
CA LYS A 631 -8.41 17.66 10.12
C LYS A 631 -9.48 16.85 10.86
N GLY A 632 -10.08 15.90 10.18
CA GLY A 632 -11.16 15.07 10.70
C GLY A 632 -12.56 15.54 10.30
N GLN A 633 -12.71 16.74 9.72
CA GLN A 633 -13.94 17.19 9.07
C GLN A 633 -13.92 16.79 7.59
N SER A 634 -15.06 16.47 7.03
CA SER A 634 -15.22 16.12 5.61
C SER A 634 -16.34 16.93 4.95
N VAL A 635 -16.25 17.08 3.62
CA VAL A 635 -17.29 17.73 2.82
C VAL A 635 -18.64 17.02 2.99
N SER A 636 -18.61 15.70 3.14
CA SER A 636 -19.83 14.89 3.26
C SER A 636 -20.54 15.03 4.60
N ASP A 637 -19.82 15.33 5.68
CA ASP A 637 -20.36 15.19 7.04
C ASP A 637 -20.49 16.47 7.83
N ILE A 638 -19.72 17.52 7.45
CA ILE A 638 -19.75 18.78 8.17
C ILE A 638 -21.17 19.36 8.26
N THR A 639 -21.56 19.74 9.45
CA THR A 639 -22.84 20.40 9.75
C THR A 639 -22.75 21.90 9.57
N LEU A 640 -23.92 22.59 9.46
CA LEU A 640 -23.98 24.04 9.40
C LEU A 640 -23.32 24.69 10.64
N GLU A 641 -23.60 24.14 11.82
CA GLU A 641 -23.04 24.65 13.09
C GLU A 641 -21.51 24.55 13.13
N GLU A 642 -20.96 23.40 12.72
CA GLU A 642 -19.52 23.19 12.63
C GLU A 642 -18.88 24.11 11.59
N ALA A 643 -19.54 24.29 10.45
CA ALA A 643 -19.08 25.17 9.38
C ALA A 643 -19.01 26.63 9.83
N LEU A 644 -20.01 27.12 10.55
CA LEU A 644 -20.03 28.49 11.07
C LEU A 644 -18.92 28.73 12.10
N LYS A 645 -18.58 27.74 12.93
CA LYS A 645 -17.46 27.81 13.88
C LYS A 645 -16.11 28.05 13.20
N LEU A 646 -15.94 27.64 11.94
CA LEU A 646 -14.70 27.86 11.19
C LEU A 646 -14.46 29.35 10.87
N PHE A 647 -15.53 30.16 10.77
CA PHE A 647 -15.44 31.59 10.51
C PHE A 647 -15.20 32.43 11.75
N GLU A 648 -15.22 31.84 12.95
CA GLU A 648 -14.84 32.51 14.19
C GLU A 648 -13.33 32.76 14.27
N LEU A 649 -12.54 32.18 13.38
CA LEU A 649 -11.11 32.40 13.24
C LEU A 649 -10.79 33.33 12.05
N PRO A 650 -9.81 34.23 12.14
CA PRO A 650 -8.88 34.44 13.27
C PRO A 650 -9.54 35.12 14.48
N ARG A 651 -9.21 34.65 15.68
CA ARG A 651 -9.70 35.17 16.95
C ARG A 651 -8.59 35.87 17.70
N THR A 652 -8.84 37.11 18.17
CA THR A 652 -7.95 37.83 19.07
C THR A 652 -8.16 37.30 20.49
N LEU A 653 -7.08 36.88 21.14
CA LEU A 653 -7.10 36.35 22.50
C LEU A 653 -6.90 37.43 23.57
N GLY A 654 -6.15 38.45 23.21
CA GLY A 654 -5.75 39.56 24.10
C GLY A 654 -4.36 40.06 23.74
N ASP A 655 -3.77 40.88 24.61
CA ASP A 655 -2.43 41.42 24.44
C ASP A 655 -1.45 40.75 25.42
N TYR A 656 -0.24 40.48 24.95
CA TYR A 656 0.87 39.99 25.75
C TYR A 656 2.15 40.76 25.37
N GLU A 657 2.87 41.26 26.36
CA GLU A 657 4.08 42.08 26.15
C GLU A 657 3.92 43.23 25.14
N GLY A 658 2.72 43.87 25.12
CA GLY A 658 2.42 44.99 24.22
C GLY A 658 2.10 44.63 22.78
N GLU A 659 2.01 43.37 22.45
CA GLU A 659 1.66 42.84 21.14
C GLU A 659 0.38 41.98 21.20
N THR A 660 -0.49 42.12 20.21
CA THR A 660 -1.76 41.39 20.15
C THR A 660 -1.52 39.90 19.81
N VAL A 661 -2.08 39.02 20.64
CA VAL A 661 -2.06 37.58 20.43
C VAL A 661 -3.29 37.16 19.67
N THR A 662 -3.11 36.55 18.51
CA THR A 662 -4.19 36.02 17.67
C THR A 662 -4.01 34.56 17.39
N VAL A 663 -5.12 33.81 17.33
CA VAL A 663 -5.13 32.41 16.87
C VAL A 663 -5.80 32.32 15.52
N ALA A 664 -5.21 31.56 14.62
CA ALA A 664 -5.70 31.36 13.26
C ALA A 664 -5.33 29.97 12.72
N ILE A 665 -5.91 29.61 11.58
CA ILE A 665 -5.55 28.39 10.84
C ILE A 665 -4.79 28.79 9.59
N GLY A 666 -3.58 28.24 9.42
CA GLY A 666 -2.73 28.46 8.26
C GLY A 666 -2.50 27.18 7.46
N ARG A 667 -1.73 27.29 6.38
CA ARG A 667 -1.36 26.17 5.50
C ARG A 667 -0.78 24.94 6.23
N PHE A 668 -0.14 25.15 7.37
CA PHE A 668 0.51 24.11 8.18
C PHE A 668 -0.29 23.72 9.42
N GLY A 669 -1.54 24.18 9.54
CA GLY A 669 -2.43 23.93 10.67
C GLY A 669 -2.67 25.15 11.57
N PRO A 670 -3.34 24.96 12.72
CA PRO A 670 -3.62 26.02 13.66
C PRO A 670 -2.33 26.60 14.26
N TYR A 671 -2.31 27.93 14.42
CA TYR A 671 -1.18 28.63 15.01
C TYR A 671 -1.64 29.85 15.87
N VAL A 672 -0.84 30.16 16.85
CA VAL A 672 -0.89 31.43 17.59
C VAL A 672 0.13 32.38 16.97
N LYS A 673 -0.28 33.62 16.70
CA LYS A 673 0.59 34.70 16.22
C LYS A 673 0.77 35.71 17.34
N HIS A 674 2.01 36.08 17.62
CA HIS A 674 2.40 37.15 18.51
C HIS A 674 3.52 37.96 17.83
N GLY A 675 3.23 39.18 17.44
CA GLY A 675 4.13 40.01 16.64
C GLY A 675 4.57 39.29 15.33
N LYS A 676 5.88 39.02 15.23
CA LYS A 676 6.46 38.26 14.09
C LYS A 676 6.55 36.77 14.35
N MET A 677 6.22 36.30 15.55
CA MET A 677 6.31 34.90 15.94
C MET A 677 5.01 34.14 15.59
N PHE A 678 5.17 32.94 15.04
CA PHE A 678 4.08 32.02 14.74
C PHE A 678 4.33 30.69 15.48
N VAL A 679 3.45 30.31 16.39
CA VAL A 679 3.59 29.13 17.23
C VAL A 679 2.50 28.15 16.87
N SER A 680 2.85 26.91 16.47
CA SER A 680 1.85 25.87 16.16
C SER A 680 1.07 25.49 17.41
N VAL A 681 -0.25 25.41 17.29
CA VAL A 681 -1.13 24.91 18.35
C VAL A 681 -1.04 23.38 18.37
N PRO A 682 -0.73 22.76 19.52
CA PRO A 682 -0.69 21.29 19.66
C PRO A 682 -2.06 20.68 19.42
N LYS A 683 -2.09 19.41 19.02
CA LYS A 683 -3.35 18.66 18.76
C LYS A 683 -4.25 18.50 19.99
N THR A 684 -3.69 18.69 21.17
CA THR A 684 -4.40 18.62 22.46
C THR A 684 -5.22 19.87 22.76
N LEU A 685 -4.97 20.97 22.04
CA LEU A 685 -5.67 22.25 22.20
C LEU A 685 -6.46 22.58 20.93
N SER A 686 -7.66 23.13 21.13
CA SER A 686 -8.52 23.59 20.03
C SER A 686 -8.30 25.08 19.76
N PRO A 687 -8.10 25.52 18.51
CA PRO A 687 -7.95 26.91 18.17
C PRO A 687 -9.21 27.77 18.47
N GLN A 688 -10.40 27.13 18.56
CA GLN A 688 -11.63 27.81 18.92
C GLN A 688 -11.75 28.10 20.39
N THR A 689 -11.16 27.30 21.27
CA THR A 689 -11.33 27.40 22.73
C THR A 689 -10.07 27.79 23.46
N ILE A 690 -8.89 27.81 22.81
CA ILE A 690 -7.61 28.17 23.42
C ILE A 690 -7.72 29.53 24.12
N THR A 691 -7.26 29.60 25.36
CA THR A 691 -7.23 30.80 26.17
C THR A 691 -5.97 31.61 25.90
N LEU A 692 -5.95 32.90 26.38
CA LEU A 692 -4.76 33.74 26.31
C LEU A 692 -3.60 33.10 27.09
N ASP A 693 -3.87 32.55 28.27
CA ASP A 693 -2.83 31.96 29.14
C ASP A 693 -2.17 30.75 28.48
N GLU A 694 -2.97 29.85 27.87
CA GLU A 694 -2.45 28.71 27.11
C GLU A 694 -1.63 29.15 25.90
N ALA A 695 -2.08 30.19 25.19
CA ALA A 695 -1.36 30.75 24.06
C ALA A 695 -0.02 31.38 24.49
N VAL A 696 0.00 32.11 25.62
CA VAL A 696 1.22 32.70 26.20
C VAL A 696 2.19 31.61 26.63
N GLU A 697 1.72 30.49 27.19
CA GLU A 697 2.58 29.37 27.53
C GLU A 697 3.24 28.76 26.27
N LEU A 698 2.49 28.60 25.18
CA LEU A 698 3.06 28.14 23.90
C LEU A 698 4.11 29.11 23.35
N ILE A 699 3.86 30.43 23.46
CA ILE A 699 4.80 31.50 23.05
C ILE A 699 6.07 31.42 23.87
N LYS A 700 5.97 31.31 25.20
CA LYS A 700 7.12 31.19 26.11
C LYS A 700 7.96 29.97 25.82
N ASN A 701 7.30 28.81 25.67
CA ASN A 701 7.97 27.55 25.35
C ASN A 701 8.75 27.62 24.02
N LYS A 702 8.18 28.31 23.03
CA LYS A 702 8.87 28.51 21.75
C LYS A 702 10.04 29.46 21.88
N ALA A 703 9.87 30.60 22.59
CA ALA A 703 10.93 31.57 22.83
C ALA A 703 12.11 30.94 23.59
N GLU A 704 11.83 30.10 24.58
CA GLU A 704 12.88 29.34 25.30
C GLU A 704 13.59 28.32 24.39
N ALA A 705 12.82 27.62 23.53
CA ALA A 705 13.39 26.70 22.60
C ALA A 705 14.29 27.39 21.55
N GLU A 706 13.90 28.59 21.10
CA GLU A 706 14.71 29.42 20.21
C GLU A 706 15.97 29.93 20.90
N LYS A 707 15.89 30.36 22.17
CA LYS A 707 17.06 30.73 22.98
C LYS A 707 18.04 29.57 23.17
N LYS A 708 17.54 28.35 23.45
CA LYS A 708 18.36 27.12 23.58
C LYS A 708 18.95 26.68 22.25
N ARG A 709 18.34 27.08 21.13
CA ARG A 709 18.83 26.80 19.79
C ARG A 709 19.99 27.68 19.39
N LEU A 710 20.02 28.93 19.87
CA LEU A 710 21.08 29.90 19.59
C LEU A 710 22.31 29.58 20.44
N VAL A 711 23.44 29.26 19.78
CA VAL A 711 24.73 28.99 20.43
C VAL A 711 25.59 30.26 20.47
N LYS A 712 25.67 31.00 19.35
CA LYS A 712 26.48 32.20 19.23
C LYS A 712 25.98 33.13 18.12
N THR A 713 26.07 34.46 18.34
CA THR A 713 25.89 35.52 17.34
C THR A 713 27.17 36.33 17.20
N PHE A 714 27.29 37.06 16.12
CA PHE A 714 28.43 37.95 15.84
C PHE A 714 27.90 39.38 15.60
N ASP A 715 28.30 40.33 16.45
CA ASP A 715 27.84 41.73 16.35
C ASP A 715 28.28 42.40 15.03
N GLU A 716 29.42 41.97 14.49
CA GLU A 716 30.00 42.46 13.23
C GLU A 716 29.26 41.93 11.99
N GLU A 717 28.56 40.81 12.12
CA GLU A 717 27.83 40.15 11.01
C GLU A 717 26.55 39.48 11.54
N PRO A 718 25.51 40.26 11.86
CA PRO A 718 24.30 39.78 12.53
C PRO A 718 23.51 38.69 11.75
N GLU A 719 23.75 38.57 10.43
CA GLU A 719 23.13 37.49 9.63
C GLU A 719 23.84 36.14 9.80
N MET A 720 24.96 36.10 10.54
CA MET A 720 25.71 34.90 10.83
C MET A 720 25.43 34.42 12.25
N GLU A 721 24.85 33.25 12.37
CA GLU A 721 24.46 32.63 13.65
C GLU A 721 24.98 31.20 13.72
N ILE A 722 25.40 30.79 14.91
CA ILE A 722 25.65 29.37 15.21
C ILE A 722 24.44 28.82 15.94
N LEU A 723 23.83 27.81 15.37
CA LEU A 723 22.56 27.26 15.84
C LEU A 723 22.69 25.75 16.14
N ASN A 724 22.01 25.32 17.19
CA ASN A 724 21.86 23.91 17.52
C ASN A 724 20.66 23.30 16.72
N GLY A 725 20.89 22.25 15.97
CA GLY A 725 19.88 21.61 15.14
C GLY A 725 19.73 20.10 15.40
N PRO A 726 18.71 19.46 14.83
CA PRO A 726 18.43 18.02 15.04
C PRO A 726 19.57 17.10 14.62
N TYR A 727 20.47 17.59 13.77
CA TYR A 727 21.63 16.85 13.24
C TYR A 727 22.97 17.36 13.74
N GLY A 728 22.96 18.21 14.81
CA GLY A 728 24.12 18.83 15.41
C GLY A 728 24.19 20.33 15.15
N VAL A 729 25.24 20.95 15.69
CA VAL A 729 25.46 22.41 15.58
C VAL A 729 25.89 22.80 14.18
N TYR A 730 25.40 23.94 13.68
CA TYR A 730 25.67 24.41 12.32
C TYR A 730 25.70 25.95 12.26
N ILE A 731 26.39 26.50 11.26
CA ILE A 731 26.38 27.91 10.94
C ILE A 731 25.22 28.22 10.02
N SER A 732 24.38 29.18 10.37
CA SER A 732 23.34 29.76 9.52
C SER A 732 23.83 31.11 9.00
N TYR A 733 23.91 31.26 7.67
CA TYR A 733 24.33 32.48 7.02
C TYR A 733 23.63 32.74 5.69
N LYS A 734 23.03 33.89 5.50
CA LYS A 734 22.27 34.27 4.29
C LYS A 734 21.31 33.21 3.81
N LYS A 735 20.49 32.66 4.72
CA LYS A 735 19.48 31.59 4.48
C LYS A 735 20.07 30.25 4.03
N LYS A 736 21.37 30.01 4.25
CA LYS A 736 22.03 28.72 4.01
C LYS A 736 22.62 28.19 5.29
N ASN A 737 22.62 26.87 5.43
CA ASN A 737 23.16 26.17 6.60
C ASN A 737 24.45 25.44 6.23
N TYR A 738 25.49 25.63 7.04
CA TYR A 738 26.80 25.04 6.88
C TYR A 738 27.17 24.20 8.08
N LYS A 739 27.58 22.98 7.83
CA LYS A 739 27.90 22.02 8.90
C LYS A 739 29.26 22.36 9.52
N ILE A 740 29.32 22.43 10.82
CA ILE A 740 30.58 22.56 11.56
C ILE A 740 31.29 21.21 11.62
N PRO A 741 32.58 21.09 11.32
CA PRO A 741 33.36 19.89 11.53
C PRO A 741 33.30 19.40 12.97
N LYS A 742 33.29 18.08 13.18
CA LYS A 742 33.13 17.48 14.52
C LYS A 742 34.27 17.73 15.49
N ASP A 743 35.42 18.11 14.97
CA ASP A 743 36.66 18.38 15.68
C ASP A 743 36.77 19.86 16.17
N LYS A 744 35.80 20.67 15.80
CA LYS A 744 35.76 22.10 16.22
C LYS A 744 34.68 22.33 17.27
N ASP A 745 35.03 23.07 18.32
CA ASP A 745 34.06 23.51 19.32
C ASP A 745 33.26 24.70 18.79
N ALA A 746 31.97 24.50 18.57
CA ALA A 746 31.07 25.48 17.99
C ALA A 746 30.95 26.77 18.79
N ALA A 747 31.06 26.70 20.11
CA ALA A 747 30.97 27.88 21.00
C ALA A 747 32.27 28.73 20.96
N ALA A 748 33.41 28.12 20.67
CA ALA A 748 34.70 28.78 20.61
C ALA A 748 35.04 29.40 19.24
N LEU A 749 34.27 29.10 18.19
CA LEU A 749 34.53 29.60 16.83
C LEU A 749 34.48 31.12 16.76
N SER A 750 35.50 31.72 16.14
CA SER A 750 35.54 33.12 15.76
C SER A 750 34.73 33.41 14.48
N LEU A 751 34.48 34.67 14.18
CA LEU A 751 33.82 35.08 12.94
C LEU A 751 34.63 34.62 11.71
N ASP A 752 35.96 34.75 11.79
CA ASP A 752 36.86 34.33 10.68
C ASP A 752 36.91 32.82 10.51
N ASP A 753 36.80 32.03 11.60
CA ASP A 753 36.66 30.58 11.52
C ASP A 753 35.36 30.18 10.80
N CYS A 754 34.27 30.88 11.10
CA CYS A 754 32.98 30.65 10.46
C CYS A 754 33.04 30.96 8.95
N ARG A 755 33.69 32.07 8.57
CA ARG A 755 33.90 32.46 7.19
C ARG A 755 34.75 31.42 6.45
N ALA A 756 35.83 30.94 7.06
CA ALA A 756 36.66 29.87 6.49
C ALA A 756 35.88 28.56 6.25
N ILE A 757 35.04 28.15 7.20
CA ILE A 757 34.17 26.96 7.04
C ILE A 757 33.17 27.16 5.90
N ILE A 758 32.62 28.35 5.73
CA ILE A 758 31.70 28.69 4.65
C ILE A 758 32.40 28.64 3.29
N GLU A 759 33.62 29.20 3.17
CA GLU A 759 34.43 29.18 1.96
C GLU A 759 34.86 27.76 1.58
N GLU A 760 35.29 26.95 2.54
CA GLU A 760 35.63 25.56 2.33
C GLU A 760 34.43 24.76 1.82
N ALA A 761 33.26 24.99 2.40
CA ALA A 761 32.02 24.36 1.97
C ALA A 761 31.55 24.84 0.57
N ALA A 762 31.89 26.08 0.17
CA ALA A 762 31.59 26.62 -1.15
C ALA A 762 32.50 26.06 -2.23
N ASN A 763 33.77 25.79 -1.90
CA ASN A 763 34.80 25.28 -2.80
C ASN A 763 34.83 23.74 -2.86
N ALA A 764 34.12 23.04 -1.95
CA ALA A 764 34.04 21.59 -1.98
C ALA A 764 33.35 21.10 -3.26
N PRO A 765 33.90 20.07 -3.95
CA PRO A 765 33.29 19.52 -5.15
C PRO A 765 31.87 19.06 -4.83
N LYS A 766 30.89 19.58 -5.56
CA LYS A 766 29.47 19.26 -5.41
C LYS A 766 29.29 17.76 -5.64
N LYS A 767 29.19 16.98 -4.56
CA LYS A 767 28.71 15.59 -4.67
C LYS A 767 27.36 15.63 -5.38
N PRO A 768 27.10 14.73 -6.35
CA PRO A 768 25.82 14.69 -7.04
C PRO A 768 24.70 14.59 -5.99
N ARG A 769 23.76 15.52 -6.04
CA ARG A 769 22.60 15.57 -5.15
C ARG A 769 21.87 14.24 -5.27
N ARG A 770 22.06 13.37 -4.30
CA ARG A 770 21.12 12.32 -4.00
C ARG A 770 19.81 13.06 -3.66
N THR A 771 18.87 13.05 -4.58
CA THR A 771 17.51 13.52 -4.33
C THR A 771 16.90 12.60 -3.29
N VAL A 772 17.18 12.87 -2.03
CA VAL A 772 16.40 12.37 -0.92
C VAL A 772 15.07 13.12 -1.02
N ARG A 773 14.09 12.47 -1.61
CA ARG A 773 12.70 12.88 -1.49
C ARG A 773 12.44 13.08 0.00
N ARG A 774 12.22 14.31 0.36
CA ARG A 774 11.85 14.73 1.70
C ARG A 774 10.52 14.03 2.02
N THR A 775 10.58 12.89 2.68
CA THR A 775 9.45 12.40 3.45
C THR A 775 9.28 13.39 4.57
N THR A 776 8.34 14.28 4.42
CA THR A 776 7.83 15.07 5.54
C THR A 776 7.27 14.07 6.53
N LYS A 777 8.02 13.76 7.58
CA LYS A 777 7.43 13.22 8.79
C LYS A 777 6.45 14.31 9.27
N LYS A 778 5.17 14.10 8.97
CA LYS A 778 4.10 14.71 9.74
C LYS A 778 4.06 13.96 11.07
N SER A 779 4.52 14.61 12.10
CA SER A 779 4.19 14.28 13.48
C SER A 779 2.68 14.44 13.71
#